data_74a6b884f8f2d7bb7d49aca66081e079
#
_entry.id   74a6b884f8f2d7bb7d49aca66081e079
#
_cell.length_a   1.000
_cell.length_b   1.000
_cell.length_c   1.000
_cell.angle_alpha   90.00
_cell.angle_beta   90.00
_cell.angle_gamma   90.00
#
_symmetry.space_group_name_H-M   'P 1'
#
loop_
_entity.id
_entity.type
_entity.pdbx_description
1 polymer ?
#
loop_
_entity_poly.entity_id
_entity_poly.type
_entity_poly.pdbx_seq_one_letter_code
_entity_poly.pdbx_strand_id
1 'polypeptide(L)'
;MKKTILLLSFLMLSSLLSMGQNVKHVSLDFNMDDFMMQQDNTGRIFVLSNNLNYVFKSDTLLPALPYIGCNVLVGSNEKYNSHTGSGSRILFQNGVVMARNPKAIPTNRKLSSTDMLSAVSYSQSSYPSDIVEYVGMNECDGYRVLSFIVCPFEYDATSKKLYFRSHIDLDINLGYSLSVSQTRTGNRETVRNTIRKIVVNPEDLDEQQQSAGIRSNNNLTKQTGFEYVIVTSNQFKNIFQQLASWKSRKGIRSKVLTVEDIASTYTGSTTMEKIKKALDDIDSLSYVLLGGDTLNVPTCMVYIGAPDTSTPADVYYSCLATKNWDSNNNGVYGEQGELNDSISLLPILYVSRAPVSNVDDAQVFVNRIIDYEKARNITHWNDSILMSGTSLDKQYVNGQSDTQILGQALYDQFIAPSFGGRYVRFYDTFTDISGNGSYDFDRINLQHELAKGYTFVDVITHGEKLYWQMEVGNKYHAYNDAYTLNNSGYSIITTTACFTNAFDYHTTFGRCLSQRFMNNPTSGILAYLGTSRANWYSSSFIPTMGHKFEGYTYQRLFEDRYHRLAKALVNVKCFYIPFAMQPNYPITRKLLMEYNLMGDPEMPIYLSEPKNFNNVNIHFVNDSIYVDAGTGGFDICFINQSDSTDYYISKDIADSLAIFKRVNGIQNVCITKPGYIPYTTTCADTYIQNKIFTGLWDFYETGNAMIGSDVTNKVAQGPVVVNNANITVKASQGATITKDFEVQLGATFTITN
;
A
#
# COMPACT_ATOMS: atom_id res chain seq x y z
N MET A 1 -26.53 61.41 -13.87
CA MET A 1 -25.30 60.62 -13.68
C MET A 1 -24.92 60.29 -12.22
N LYS A 2 -25.10 61.15 -11.22
CA LYS A 2 -24.74 60.84 -9.81
C LYS A 2 -25.67 59.81 -9.10
N LYS A 3 -26.94 59.66 -9.48
CA LYS A 3 -27.87 58.68 -8.90
C LYS A 3 -27.68 57.26 -9.46
N THR A 4 -27.18 57.12 -10.68
CA THR A 4 -26.93 55.82 -11.31
C THR A 4 -25.62 55.18 -10.80
N ILE A 5 -24.62 56.00 -10.43
CA ILE A 5 -23.36 55.51 -9.86
C ILE A 5 -23.55 55.00 -8.42
N LEU A 6 -24.46 55.61 -7.66
CA LEU A 6 -24.76 55.16 -6.29
C LEU A 6 -25.55 53.84 -6.27
N LEU A 7 -26.40 53.58 -7.28
CA LEU A 7 -27.12 52.30 -7.40
C LEU A 7 -26.22 51.16 -7.86
N LEU A 8 -25.23 51.42 -8.73
CA LEU A 8 -24.23 50.42 -9.13
C LEU A 8 -23.27 50.08 -8.00
N SER A 9 -22.87 51.06 -7.17
CA SER A 9 -22.02 50.78 -6.01
C SER A 9 -22.76 50.00 -4.90
N PHE A 10 -24.06 50.21 -4.75
CA PHE A 10 -24.89 49.46 -3.80
C PHE A 10 -25.20 48.04 -4.31
N LEU A 11 -25.34 47.85 -5.62
CA LEU A 11 -25.47 46.52 -6.25
C LEU A 11 -24.15 45.74 -6.22
N MET A 12 -23.00 46.39 -6.39
CA MET A 12 -21.68 45.73 -6.20
C MET A 12 -21.36 45.42 -4.73
N LEU A 13 -21.84 46.29 -3.78
CA LEU A 13 -21.66 45.99 -2.36
C LEU A 13 -22.62 44.90 -1.88
N SER A 14 -23.84 44.80 -2.44
CA SER A 14 -24.76 43.70 -2.13
C SER A 14 -24.35 42.38 -2.76
N SER A 15 -23.66 42.36 -3.90
CA SER A 15 -23.09 41.15 -4.49
C SER A 15 -21.83 40.67 -3.77
N LEU A 16 -21.12 41.54 -3.05
CA LEU A 16 -20.00 41.19 -2.18
C LEU A 16 -20.43 40.67 -0.79
N LEU A 17 -21.66 40.96 -0.38
CA LEU A 17 -22.23 40.48 0.90
C LEU A 17 -23.07 39.20 0.77
N SER A 18 -23.23 38.66 -0.42
CA SER A 18 -23.87 37.37 -0.70
C SER A 18 -22.82 36.28 -1.05
N MET A 19 -21.67 36.30 -0.43
CA MET A 19 -20.88 35.08 -0.31
C MET A 19 -21.56 34.22 0.75
N GLY A 20 -22.56 33.45 0.32
CA GLY A 20 -23.20 32.46 1.16
C GLY A 20 -22.11 31.56 1.79
N GLN A 21 -22.23 31.32 3.07
CA GLN A 21 -21.40 30.30 3.73
C GLN A 21 -21.61 29.01 2.96
N ASN A 22 -20.53 28.48 2.35
CA ASN A 22 -20.59 27.19 1.70
C ASN A 22 -20.55 26.15 2.83
N VAL A 23 -21.69 25.50 3.09
CA VAL A 23 -21.80 24.45 4.10
C VAL A 23 -21.77 23.11 3.40
N LYS A 24 -20.79 22.31 3.72
CA LYS A 24 -20.71 20.92 3.29
C LYS A 24 -21.31 20.03 4.37
N HIS A 25 -22.32 19.27 4.00
CA HIS A 25 -22.99 18.30 4.86
C HIS A 25 -22.38 16.91 4.67
N VAL A 26 -22.07 16.23 5.75
CA VAL A 26 -21.60 14.85 5.78
C VAL A 26 -22.39 14.09 6.82
N SER A 27 -23.00 13.00 6.43
CA SER A 27 -23.73 12.10 7.33
C SER A 27 -22.92 10.85 7.60
N LEU A 28 -22.76 10.51 8.87
CA LEU A 28 -22.02 9.34 9.34
C LEU A 28 -22.96 8.37 10.03
N ASP A 29 -23.10 7.18 9.46
CA ASP A 29 -23.94 6.12 10.01
C ASP A 29 -23.11 5.08 10.74
N PHE A 30 -23.57 4.67 11.92
CA PHE A 30 -22.94 3.66 12.76
C PHE A 30 -23.98 2.60 13.10
N ASN A 31 -23.64 1.32 12.85
CA ASN A 31 -24.48 0.22 13.29
C ASN A 31 -24.10 -0.18 14.73
N MET A 32 -25.07 -0.32 15.60
CA MET A 32 -24.88 -0.76 16.97
C MET A 32 -24.24 -2.16 17.05
N ASP A 33 -24.57 -3.03 16.12
CA ASP A 33 -24.05 -4.40 16.04
C ASP A 33 -22.56 -4.47 15.67
N ASP A 34 -21.99 -3.37 15.16
CA ASP A 34 -20.55 -3.28 14.91
C ASP A 34 -19.72 -3.14 16.19
N PHE A 35 -20.38 -2.84 17.33
CA PHE A 35 -19.72 -2.61 18.59
C PHE A 35 -20.04 -3.69 19.63
N MET A 36 -19.01 -4.12 20.32
CA MET A 36 -19.13 -5.06 21.45
C MET A 36 -18.56 -4.45 22.73
N MET A 37 -19.09 -4.89 23.85
CA MET A 37 -18.51 -4.59 25.15
C MET A 37 -17.65 -5.75 25.60
N GLN A 38 -16.43 -5.45 26.01
CA GLN A 38 -15.53 -6.40 26.63
C GLN A 38 -15.20 -5.94 28.04
N GLN A 39 -15.27 -6.87 29.01
CA GLN A 39 -14.98 -6.62 30.40
C GLN A 39 -13.52 -6.97 30.71
N ASP A 40 -12.81 -6.09 31.42
CA ASP A 40 -11.49 -6.41 31.94
C ASP A 40 -11.60 -7.29 33.21
N ASN A 41 -10.46 -7.75 33.72
CA ASN A 41 -10.39 -8.58 34.94
C ASN A 41 -10.84 -7.88 36.21
N THR A 42 -11.11 -6.57 36.15
CA THR A 42 -11.61 -5.75 37.28
C THR A 42 -13.09 -5.41 37.13
N GLY A 43 -13.76 -5.93 36.10
CA GLY A 43 -15.17 -5.69 35.83
C GLY A 43 -15.50 -4.40 35.08
N ARG A 44 -14.48 -3.66 34.58
CA ARG A 44 -14.65 -2.42 33.80
C ARG A 44 -14.82 -2.73 32.31
N ILE A 45 -15.50 -1.86 31.62
CA ILE A 45 -15.93 -2.08 30.24
C ILE A 45 -15.09 -1.28 29.25
N PHE A 46 -14.62 -1.97 28.21
CA PHE A 46 -14.15 -1.38 26.95
C PHE A 46 -15.25 -1.49 25.89
N VAL A 47 -15.36 -0.49 25.03
CA VAL A 47 -16.16 -0.60 23.80
C VAL A 47 -15.20 -0.84 22.65
N LEU A 48 -15.40 -1.96 21.94
CA LEU A 48 -14.57 -2.40 20.81
C LEU A 48 -15.43 -2.41 19.55
N SER A 49 -14.79 -2.39 18.39
CA SER A 49 -15.45 -2.67 17.12
C SER A 49 -14.62 -3.65 16.29
N ASN A 50 -15.28 -4.62 15.65
CA ASN A 50 -14.67 -5.55 14.72
C ASN A 50 -14.69 -5.01 13.27
N ASN A 51 -15.64 -4.12 12.95
CA ASN A 51 -15.91 -3.68 11.59
C ASN A 51 -15.38 -2.29 11.29
N LEU A 52 -15.12 -1.48 12.33
CA LEU A 52 -14.67 -0.10 12.19
C LEU A 52 -13.27 0.08 12.77
N ASN A 53 -12.46 0.79 12.01
CA ASN A 53 -11.17 1.26 12.50
C ASN A 53 -11.38 2.33 13.57
N TYR A 54 -10.84 2.13 14.76
CA TYR A 54 -10.94 3.08 15.86
C TYR A 54 -9.64 3.13 16.68
N VAL A 55 -9.45 4.21 17.40
CA VAL A 55 -8.29 4.42 18.28
C VAL A 55 -8.78 4.92 19.65
N PHE A 56 -8.13 4.54 20.71
CA PHE A 56 -8.33 5.15 22.04
C PHE A 56 -7.44 6.38 22.20
N LYS A 57 -7.90 7.38 22.97
CA LYS A 57 -7.04 8.50 23.38
C LYS A 57 -5.88 8.00 24.25
N SER A 58 -4.76 8.71 24.21
CA SER A 58 -3.58 8.37 25.03
C SER A 58 -3.70 8.82 26.49
N ASP A 59 -4.61 9.74 26.79
CA ASP A 59 -4.84 10.20 28.15
C ASP A 59 -5.50 9.10 29.00
N THR A 60 -4.73 8.53 29.90
CA THR A 60 -5.16 7.44 30.79
C THR A 60 -6.12 7.88 31.90
N LEU A 61 -6.45 9.17 32.00
CA LEU A 61 -7.47 9.68 32.93
C LEU A 61 -8.87 9.70 32.31
N LEU A 62 -8.98 9.49 30.99
CA LEU A 62 -10.24 9.47 30.24
C LEU A 62 -10.80 8.05 30.07
N PRO A 63 -12.13 7.92 29.93
CA PRO A 63 -12.74 6.62 29.63
C PRO A 63 -12.33 6.11 28.24
N ALA A 64 -12.15 4.80 28.12
CA ALA A 64 -11.79 4.12 26.88
C ALA A 64 -13.00 4.06 25.93
N LEU A 65 -13.21 5.14 25.20
CA LEU A 65 -14.22 5.25 24.14
C LEU A 65 -13.54 5.10 22.77
N PRO A 66 -14.20 4.45 21.79
CA PRO A 66 -13.65 4.30 20.45
C PRO A 66 -13.81 5.60 19.65
N TYR A 67 -12.70 6.13 19.15
CA TYR A 67 -12.65 7.29 18.27
C TYR A 67 -12.33 6.85 16.85
N ILE A 68 -13.06 7.39 15.87
CA ILE A 68 -12.99 7.01 14.47
C ILE A 68 -12.48 8.20 13.66
N GLY A 69 -11.52 7.98 12.77
CA GLY A 69 -11.04 9.00 11.85
C GLY A 69 -12.05 9.22 10.72
N CYS A 70 -12.35 10.49 10.44
CA CYS A 70 -13.23 10.91 9.35
C CYS A 70 -12.48 11.91 8.47
N ASN A 71 -12.27 11.56 7.21
CA ASN A 71 -11.65 12.43 6.23
C ASN A 71 -12.69 12.89 5.21
N VAL A 72 -12.75 14.18 4.94
CA VAL A 72 -13.72 14.81 4.03
C VAL A 72 -12.98 15.50 2.89
N LEU A 73 -13.26 15.10 1.65
CA LEU A 73 -12.76 15.78 0.46
C LEU A 73 -13.48 17.11 0.28
N VAL A 74 -12.73 18.17 0.02
CA VAL A 74 -13.25 19.51 -0.26
C VAL A 74 -12.65 20.07 -1.54
N GLY A 75 -13.20 21.15 -2.06
CA GLY A 75 -12.72 21.81 -3.26
C GLY A 75 -11.30 22.35 -3.12
N SER A 76 -10.54 22.40 -4.20
CA SER A 76 -9.12 22.79 -4.23
C SER A 76 -8.85 24.22 -3.74
N ASN A 77 -9.86 25.06 -3.70
CA ASN A 77 -9.81 26.44 -3.22
C ASN A 77 -10.62 26.66 -1.92
N GLU A 78 -11.17 25.60 -1.33
CA GLU A 78 -11.95 25.68 -0.11
C GLU A 78 -11.06 25.63 1.14
N LYS A 79 -11.50 26.35 2.18
CA LYS A 79 -10.80 26.48 3.46
C LYS A 79 -11.80 26.20 4.59
N TYR A 80 -11.37 25.41 5.56
CA TYR A 80 -12.12 25.19 6.79
C TYR A 80 -12.25 26.48 7.60
N ASN A 81 -13.46 26.78 8.09
CA ASN A 81 -13.76 27.87 9.02
C ASN A 81 -14.24 27.34 10.37
N SER A 82 -15.30 26.52 10.37
CA SER A 82 -15.88 25.93 11.58
C SER A 82 -16.69 24.68 11.22
N HIS A 83 -17.11 23.93 12.23
CA HIS A 83 -18.00 22.78 12.06
C HIS A 83 -18.97 22.67 13.22
N THR A 84 -20.05 21.91 13.01
CA THR A 84 -20.96 21.45 14.06
C THR A 84 -21.24 19.96 13.84
N GLY A 85 -21.14 19.17 14.92
CA GLY A 85 -21.55 17.77 14.93
C GLY A 85 -22.85 17.60 15.74
N SER A 86 -23.84 16.91 15.19
CA SER A 86 -25.10 16.65 15.89
C SER A 86 -25.59 15.22 15.67
N GLY A 87 -26.38 14.69 16.59
CA GLY A 87 -26.97 13.37 16.47
C GLY A 87 -27.74 12.98 17.73
N SER A 88 -28.88 12.34 17.55
CA SER A 88 -29.67 11.83 18.67
C SER A 88 -28.99 10.64 19.35
N ARG A 89 -28.95 10.66 20.67
CA ARG A 89 -28.36 9.55 21.46
C ARG A 89 -29.44 8.62 22.00
N ILE A 90 -29.16 7.35 21.99
CA ILE A 90 -29.98 6.30 22.63
C ILE A 90 -29.16 5.63 23.75
N LEU A 91 -29.84 5.10 24.74
CA LEU A 91 -29.18 4.36 25.81
C LEU A 91 -28.62 3.03 25.24
N PHE A 92 -27.28 2.88 25.29
CA PHE A 92 -26.62 1.64 24.88
C PHE A 92 -26.52 0.66 26.05
N GLN A 93 -26.08 1.14 27.22
CA GLN A 93 -25.97 0.31 28.42
C GLN A 93 -26.14 1.12 29.70
N ASN A 94 -26.77 0.53 30.73
CA ASN A 94 -26.95 1.12 32.04
C ASN A 94 -26.06 0.43 33.08
N GLY A 95 -25.66 1.13 34.12
CA GLY A 95 -24.86 0.60 35.23
C GLY A 95 -23.40 0.29 34.85
N VAL A 96 -22.86 0.97 33.82
CA VAL A 96 -21.52 0.72 33.28
C VAL A 96 -20.46 1.49 34.05
N VAL A 97 -19.35 0.83 34.37
CA VAL A 97 -18.10 1.49 34.78
C VAL A 97 -17.10 1.33 33.63
N MET A 98 -16.83 2.41 32.91
CA MET A 98 -15.89 2.37 31.79
C MET A 98 -14.47 2.13 32.29
N ALA A 99 -13.70 1.35 31.54
CA ALA A 99 -12.26 1.27 31.70
C ALA A 99 -11.61 2.60 31.31
N ARG A 100 -10.40 2.85 31.80
CA ARG A 100 -9.57 3.96 31.34
C ARG A 100 -8.91 3.62 30.01
N ASN A 101 -8.51 4.64 29.26
CA ASN A 101 -7.68 4.42 28.09
C ASN A 101 -6.42 3.63 28.45
N PRO A 102 -6.06 2.62 27.66
CA PRO A 102 -4.93 1.76 27.95
C PRO A 102 -3.61 2.55 27.90
N LYS A 103 -2.74 2.31 28.88
CA LYS A 103 -1.40 2.90 28.90
C LYS A 103 -0.51 2.25 27.86
N ALA A 104 0.18 3.04 27.07
CA ALA A 104 1.15 2.57 26.10
C ALA A 104 2.45 2.10 26.76
N ILE A 105 2.89 0.90 26.41
CA ILE A 105 4.12 0.28 26.91
C ILE A 105 4.95 -0.15 25.69
N PRO A 106 6.23 0.21 25.61
CA PRO A 106 7.07 -0.24 24.51
C PRO A 106 7.42 -1.74 24.65
N THR A 107 7.38 -2.48 23.54
CA THR A 107 7.66 -3.93 23.54
C THR A 107 9.14 -4.30 23.74
N ASN A 108 9.98 -3.38 24.22
CA ASN A 108 11.34 -3.67 24.67
C ASN A 108 11.48 -3.66 26.20
N ARG A 109 10.42 -3.42 26.96
CA ARG A 109 10.39 -3.53 28.40
C ARG A 109 9.14 -4.22 28.91
N LYS A 110 9.24 -4.82 30.07
CA LYS A 110 8.12 -5.44 30.79
C LYS A 110 7.27 -4.41 31.52
N LEU A 111 6.02 -4.77 31.76
CA LEU A 111 5.11 -4.05 32.63
C LEU A 111 5.71 -3.90 34.04
N SER A 112 5.59 -2.71 34.62
CA SER A 112 5.96 -2.44 36.00
C SER A 112 4.69 -2.19 36.83
N SER A 113 4.81 -2.27 38.17
CA SER A 113 3.70 -1.95 39.07
C SER A 113 3.17 -0.52 38.90
N THR A 114 4.03 0.41 38.45
CA THR A 114 3.65 1.80 38.16
C THR A 114 2.86 1.98 36.88
N ASP A 115 2.84 0.97 36.03
CA ASP A 115 2.07 0.96 34.78
C ASP A 115 0.63 0.49 34.99
N MET A 116 0.35 -0.16 36.13
CA MET A 116 -1.00 -0.58 36.49
C MET A 116 -1.84 0.62 36.92
N LEU A 117 -2.97 0.79 36.26
CA LEU A 117 -3.88 1.92 36.55
C LEU A 117 -4.70 1.63 37.82
N SER A 118 -4.61 2.53 38.78
CA SER A 118 -5.40 2.50 40.03
C SER A 118 -6.90 2.76 39.79
N ALA A 119 -7.70 2.67 40.83
CA ALA A 119 -9.17 2.87 40.79
C ALA A 119 -9.58 4.16 40.07
N VAL A 120 -10.71 4.09 39.36
CA VAL A 120 -11.16 5.13 38.43
C VAL A 120 -12.05 6.16 39.17
N SER A 121 -11.65 7.43 39.11
CA SER A 121 -12.52 8.57 39.35
C SER A 121 -12.42 9.50 38.16
N TYR A 122 -13.54 9.75 37.45
CA TYR A 122 -13.58 10.67 36.32
C TYR A 122 -13.85 12.10 36.78
N SER A 123 -13.08 13.07 36.27
CA SER A 123 -13.16 14.47 36.65
C SER A 123 -14.37 15.21 36.07
N GLN A 124 -14.95 14.71 34.97
CA GLN A 124 -16.12 15.28 34.32
C GLN A 124 -17.31 14.34 34.41
N SER A 125 -18.51 14.90 34.30
CA SER A 125 -19.75 14.12 34.33
C SER A 125 -20.04 13.41 33.04
N SER A 126 -19.62 13.98 31.88
CA SER A 126 -19.87 13.42 30.55
C SER A 126 -18.63 13.43 29.66
N TYR A 127 -18.47 12.41 28.83
CA TYR A 127 -17.35 12.20 27.89
C TYR A 127 -17.86 11.64 26.57
N PRO A 128 -17.31 12.07 25.39
CA PRO A 128 -16.43 13.23 25.25
C PRO A 128 -17.21 14.55 25.42
N SER A 129 -16.49 15.67 25.56
CA SER A 129 -17.13 17.03 25.55
C SER A 129 -17.71 17.33 24.18
N ASP A 130 -17.01 16.93 23.11
CA ASP A 130 -17.39 17.11 21.73
C ASP A 130 -17.37 15.75 21.01
N ILE A 131 -18.44 15.46 20.26
CA ILE A 131 -18.58 14.21 19.50
C ILE A 131 -17.80 14.23 18.19
N VAL A 132 -17.43 15.41 17.68
CA VAL A 132 -16.61 15.63 16.48
C VAL A 132 -15.53 16.65 16.78
N GLU A 133 -14.27 16.31 16.54
CA GLU A 133 -13.11 17.16 16.73
C GLU A 133 -12.46 17.43 15.36
N TYR A 134 -12.27 18.70 14.96
CA TYR A 134 -11.48 19.04 13.77
C TYR A 134 -9.98 18.89 14.08
N VAL A 135 -9.27 18.26 13.18
CA VAL A 135 -7.86 17.91 13.35
C VAL A 135 -6.94 18.78 12.50
N GLY A 136 -7.33 18.99 11.25
CA GLY A 136 -6.51 19.72 10.31
C GLY A 136 -6.83 19.42 8.85
N MET A 137 -6.03 19.98 7.95
CA MET A 137 -6.17 19.79 6.51
C MET A 137 -4.88 19.22 5.94
N ASN A 138 -5.01 18.22 5.08
CA ASN A 138 -3.94 17.69 4.24
C ASN A 138 -4.17 18.10 2.79
N GLU A 139 -3.10 18.49 2.12
CA GLU A 139 -3.12 18.78 0.69
C GLU A 139 -2.19 17.82 -0.03
N CYS A 140 -2.64 17.27 -1.15
CA CYS A 140 -1.83 16.41 -1.98
C CYS A 140 -2.35 16.41 -3.42
N ASP A 141 -1.47 16.67 -4.37
CA ASP A 141 -1.72 16.57 -5.81
C ASP A 141 -2.97 17.35 -6.26
N GLY A 142 -3.23 18.52 -5.63
CA GLY A 142 -4.40 19.36 -5.89
C GLY A 142 -5.67 18.97 -5.10
N TYR A 143 -5.66 17.85 -4.41
CA TYR A 143 -6.76 17.46 -3.52
C TYR A 143 -6.56 18.05 -2.12
N ARG A 144 -7.67 18.48 -1.50
CA ARG A 144 -7.73 18.93 -0.10
C ARG A 144 -8.61 18.01 0.71
N VAL A 145 -8.09 17.50 1.79
CA VAL A 145 -8.77 16.57 2.70
C VAL A 145 -8.77 17.16 4.10
N LEU A 146 -9.96 17.47 4.59
CA LEU A 146 -10.17 17.85 6.00
C LEU A 146 -10.26 16.60 6.84
N SER A 147 -9.54 16.56 7.95
CA SER A 147 -9.52 15.44 8.88
C SER A 147 -10.26 15.78 10.17
N PHE A 148 -11.13 14.88 10.61
CA PHE A 148 -11.88 14.93 11.86
C PHE A 148 -11.71 13.64 12.63
N ILE A 149 -11.98 13.70 13.93
CA ILE A 149 -12.10 12.55 14.81
C ILE A 149 -13.51 12.55 15.38
N VAL A 150 -14.19 11.41 15.28
CA VAL A 150 -15.61 11.26 15.66
C VAL A 150 -15.75 10.17 16.72
N CYS A 151 -16.55 10.42 17.76
CA CYS A 151 -16.91 9.43 18.76
C CYS A 151 -18.43 9.20 18.78
N PRO A 152 -18.95 8.02 18.36
CA PRO A 152 -20.38 7.75 18.38
C PRO A 152 -20.93 7.43 19.76
N PHE A 153 -20.06 7.35 20.78
CA PHE A 153 -20.45 7.08 22.16
C PHE A 153 -20.36 8.32 23.05
N GLU A 154 -21.21 8.34 24.08
CA GLU A 154 -21.15 9.31 25.17
C GLU A 154 -21.33 8.57 26.50
N TYR A 155 -20.39 8.74 27.41
CA TYR A 155 -20.42 8.16 28.74
C TYR A 155 -20.75 9.22 29.80
N ASP A 156 -21.86 9.05 30.48
CA ASP A 156 -22.21 9.81 31.70
C ASP A 156 -21.63 9.07 32.92
N ALA A 157 -20.56 9.59 33.45
CA ALA A 157 -19.85 8.99 34.58
C ALA A 157 -20.65 9.09 35.90
N THR A 158 -21.54 10.10 36.02
CA THR A 158 -22.35 10.34 37.23
C THR A 158 -23.48 9.30 37.30
N SER A 159 -24.21 9.13 36.23
CA SER A 159 -25.32 8.17 36.17
C SER A 159 -24.90 6.76 35.72
N LYS A 160 -23.60 6.56 35.40
CA LYS A 160 -23.01 5.29 34.89
C LYS A 160 -23.78 4.78 33.66
N LYS A 161 -24.10 5.66 32.75
CA LYS A 161 -24.83 5.34 31.51
C LYS A 161 -23.94 5.57 30.31
N LEU A 162 -23.95 4.59 29.40
CA LEU A 162 -23.32 4.68 28.08
C LEU A 162 -24.41 4.89 27.04
N TYR A 163 -24.28 5.94 26.27
CA TYR A 163 -25.17 6.28 25.15
C TYR A 163 -24.46 6.05 23.82
N PHE A 164 -25.23 5.78 22.78
CA PHE A 164 -24.78 5.58 21.40
C PHE A 164 -25.54 6.46 20.44
N ARG A 165 -24.87 6.92 19.38
CA ARG A 165 -25.46 7.64 18.24
C ARG A 165 -25.29 6.79 16.98
N SER A 166 -26.41 6.31 16.44
CA SER A 166 -26.43 5.57 15.18
C SER A 166 -26.23 6.47 13.96
N HIS A 167 -26.43 7.77 14.14
CA HIS A 167 -26.29 8.77 13.09
C HIS A 167 -25.69 10.05 13.66
N ILE A 168 -24.69 10.60 12.96
CA ILE A 168 -24.07 11.88 13.28
C ILE A 168 -24.00 12.71 12.01
N ASP A 169 -24.67 13.88 12.03
CA ASP A 169 -24.52 14.90 11.01
C ASP A 169 -23.35 15.81 11.32
N LEU A 170 -22.47 16.00 10.35
CA LEU A 170 -21.34 16.91 10.40
C LEU A 170 -21.53 18.01 9.35
N ASP A 171 -21.78 19.22 9.81
CA ASP A 171 -21.89 20.42 9.00
C ASP A 171 -20.58 21.19 9.03
N ILE A 172 -19.94 21.36 7.88
CA ILE A 172 -18.64 22.02 7.74
C ILE A 172 -18.83 23.35 7.02
N ASN A 173 -18.59 24.45 7.70
CA ASN A 173 -18.58 25.78 7.10
C ASN A 173 -17.24 26.02 6.41
N LEU A 174 -17.29 26.23 5.10
CA LEU A 174 -16.13 26.44 4.24
C LEU A 174 -16.05 27.90 3.80
N GLY A 175 -14.86 28.43 3.74
CA GLY A 175 -14.51 29.68 3.08
C GLY A 175 -13.65 29.42 1.86
N TYR A 176 -13.25 30.50 1.19
CA TYR A 176 -12.35 30.40 0.04
C TYR A 176 -10.93 30.86 0.41
N SER A 177 -9.93 30.14 -0.11
CA SER A 177 -8.54 30.55 -0.02
C SER A 177 -8.12 31.23 -1.32
N LEU A 178 -7.50 32.40 -1.21
CA LEU A 178 -6.90 33.09 -2.36
C LEU A 178 -5.60 32.44 -2.85
N SER A 179 -4.99 31.59 -2.04
CA SER A 179 -3.86 30.78 -2.46
C SER A 179 -4.38 29.53 -3.18
N VAL A 180 -4.50 29.60 -4.49
CA VAL A 180 -4.61 28.40 -5.31
C VAL A 180 -3.31 27.65 -5.11
N SER A 181 -3.35 26.51 -4.44
CA SER A 181 -2.29 25.51 -4.52
C SER A 181 -1.94 25.36 -5.99
N GLN A 182 -0.64 25.43 -6.35
CA GLN A 182 -0.24 25.19 -7.74
C GLN A 182 -0.74 23.79 -8.08
N THR A 183 -1.89 23.75 -8.71
CA THR A 183 -2.52 22.53 -9.18
C THR A 183 -1.62 21.96 -10.26
N ARG A 184 -0.72 21.04 -9.88
CA ARG A 184 -0.47 19.95 -10.80
C ARG A 184 -1.84 19.33 -11.03
N THR A 185 -2.27 19.28 -12.27
CA THR A 185 -3.46 18.52 -12.66
C THR A 185 -3.15 17.08 -12.32
N GLY A 186 -3.45 16.66 -11.09
CA GLY A 186 -3.08 15.38 -10.53
C GLY A 186 -3.71 14.26 -11.31
N ASN A 187 -2.89 13.60 -12.12
CA ASN A 187 -3.25 12.40 -12.85
C ASN A 187 -2.69 11.13 -12.20
N ARG A 188 -2.16 11.22 -10.97
CA ARG A 188 -1.71 10.02 -10.27
C ARG A 188 -2.91 9.18 -9.87
N GLU A 189 -3.13 8.10 -10.59
CA GLU A 189 -4.17 7.12 -10.27
C GLU A 189 -4.04 6.62 -8.82
N THR A 190 -2.81 6.49 -8.32
CA THR A 190 -2.52 6.11 -6.93
C THR A 190 -3.09 7.09 -5.93
N VAL A 191 -2.90 8.39 -6.15
CA VAL A 191 -3.43 9.45 -5.27
C VAL A 191 -4.95 9.38 -5.25
N ARG A 192 -5.57 9.35 -6.41
CA ARG A 192 -7.02 9.27 -6.55
C ARG A 192 -7.60 8.03 -5.87
N ASN A 193 -6.99 6.86 -6.10
CA ASN A 193 -7.41 5.60 -5.47
C ASN A 193 -7.20 5.61 -3.96
N THR A 194 -6.16 6.27 -3.47
CA THR A 194 -5.93 6.45 -2.03
C THR A 194 -6.98 7.38 -1.43
N ILE A 195 -7.20 8.55 -2.04
CA ILE A 195 -8.20 9.51 -1.55
C ILE A 195 -9.60 8.88 -1.55
N ARG A 196 -10.00 8.19 -2.63
CA ARG A 196 -11.29 7.48 -2.72
C ARG A 196 -11.52 6.51 -1.56
N LYS A 197 -10.47 5.87 -1.05
CA LYS A 197 -10.56 4.88 0.03
C LYS A 197 -10.61 5.48 1.43
N ILE A 198 -10.11 6.70 1.61
CA ILE A 198 -9.96 7.30 2.93
C ILE A 198 -10.99 8.38 3.24
N VAL A 199 -11.66 8.94 2.22
CA VAL A 199 -12.69 9.96 2.42
C VAL A 199 -14.07 9.34 2.55
N VAL A 200 -14.96 10.02 3.30
CA VAL A 200 -16.35 9.58 3.51
C VAL A 200 -17.28 10.02 2.38
N ASN A 201 -16.81 10.90 1.47
CA ASN A 201 -17.52 11.45 0.32
C ASN A 201 -16.76 11.19 -1.00
N PRO A 202 -16.51 9.91 -1.38
CA PRO A 202 -15.74 9.57 -2.58
C PRO A 202 -16.42 9.98 -3.90
N GLU A 203 -17.72 10.22 -3.91
CA GLU A 203 -18.49 10.72 -5.05
C GLU A 203 -18.02 12.10 -5.52
N ASP A 204 -17.53 12.95 -4.63
CA ASP A 204 -16.98 14.26 -4.99
C ASP A 204 -15.73 14.18 -5.89
N LEU A 205 -15.02 13.05 -5.89
CA LEU A 205 -13.94 12.80 -6.83
C LEU A 205 -14.41 12.65 -8.27
N ASP A 206 -15.63 12.15 -8.47
CA ASP A 206 -16.20 11.88 -9.78
C ASP A 206 -16.82 13.15 -10.38
N GLU A 207 -17.37 14.03 -9.58
CA GLU A 207 -17.87 15.34 -10.00
C GLU A 207 -16.74 16.24 -10.52
N GLN A 208 -15.55 16.15 -9.94
CA GLN A 208 -14.37 16.87 -10.42
C GLN A 208 -13.85 16.38 -11.77
N GLN A 209 -14.32 15.23 -12.27
CA GLN A 209 -13.86 14.57 -13.50
C GLN A 209 -14.84 14.52 -14.67
N GLN A 210 -16.01 15.14 -14.63
CA GLN A 210 -16.99 15.10 -15.75
C GLN A 210 -16.45 15.64 -17.09
N SER A 211 -15.18 16.02 -17.17
CA SER A 211 -14.50 16.39 -18.41
C SER A 211 -13.57 15.32 -19.02
N ALA A 212 -13.37 14.17 -18.38
CA ALA A 212 -12.54 13.08 -18.90
C ALA A 212 -13.40 11.84 -19.17
N GLY A 213 -13.63 11.55 -20.45
CA GLY A 213 -14.52 10.48 -20.94
C GLY A 213 -14.29 9.09 -20.32
N ILE A 214 -15.38 8.33 -20.22
CA ILE A 214 -15.45 6.94 -19.76
C ILE A 214 -14.51 6.06 -20.61
N ARG A 215 -13.52 5.41 -20.00
CA ARG A 215 -12.66 4.44 -20.69
C ARG A 215 -13.39 3.10 -20.81
N SER A 216 -13.57 2.64 -22.04
CA SER A 216 -14.04 1.28 -22.34
C SER A 216 -12.94 0.27 -21.96
N ASN A 217 -13.28 -0.78 -21.24
CA ASN A 217 -12.35 -1.77 -20.66
C ASN A 217 -11.59 -2.66 -21.66
N ASN A 218 -11.78 -2.52 -22.94
CA ASN A 218 -11.16 -3.40 -23.97
C ASN A 218 -10.20 -2.67 -24.92
N ASN A 219 -9.61 -1.54 -24.51
CA ASN A 219 -8.67 -0.81 -25.33
C ASN A 219 -7.24 -0.95 -24.80
N LEU A 220 -6.30 -1.27 -25.70
CA LEU A 220 -4.87 -1.12 -25.44
C LEU A 220 -4.54 0.35 -25.22
N THR A 221 -3.95 0.67 -24.07
CA THR A 221 -3.52 2.03 -23.76
C THR A 221 -2.00 2.13 -23.86
N LYS A 222 -1.51 3.05 -24.70
CA LYS A 222 -0.08 3.36 -24.77
C LYS A 222 0.36 4.04 -23.49
N GLN A 223 1.36 3.47 -22.81
CA GLN A 223 1.91 4.01 -21.57
C GLN A 223 3.20 4.79 -21.85
N THR A 224 3.22 6.05 -21.50
CA THR A 224 4.40 6.93 -21.64
C THR A 224 5.08 7.19 -20.29
N GLY A 225 4.35 7.16 -19.19
CA GLY A 225 4.85 7.38 -17.84
C GLY A 225 5.43 6.13 -17.18
N PHE A 226 6.18 6.32 -16.10
CA PHE A 226 6.73 5.22 -15.30
C PHE A 226 5.91 5.05 -14.02
N GLU A 227 5.41 3.84 -13.81
CA GLU A 227 4.59 3.48 -12.63
C GLU A 227 5.47 3.02 -11.45
N TYR A 228 6.67 2.53 -11.73
CA TYR A 228 7.59 2.02 -10.73
C TYR A 228 8.99 2.60 -10.91
N VAL A 229 9.58 3.11 -9.83
CA VAL A 229 10.94 3.66 -9.80
C VAL A 229 11.76 2.94 -8.76
N ILE A 230 12.97 2.54 -9.14
CA ILE A 230 13.99 2.05 -8.23
C ILE A 230 15.03 3.16 -8.06
N VAL A 231 15.17 3.68 -6.84
CA VAL A 231 16.23 4.63 -6.49
C VAL A 231 17.39 3.83 -5.88
N THR A 232 18.58 3.93 -6.45
CA THR A 232 19.74 3.14 -5.98
C THR A 232 21.05 3.89 -6.22
N SER A 233 22.17 3.38 -5.72
CA SER A 233 23.51 3.89 -6.05
C SER A 233 24.02 3.35 -7.39
N ASN A 234 24.97 4.04 -8.01
CA ASN A 234 25.57 3.61 -9.28
C ASN A 234 26.11 2.17 -9.25
N GLN A 235 26.67 1.74 -8.13
CA GLN A 235 27.21 0.39 -7.98
C GLN A 235 26.17 -0.74 -8.15
N PHE A 236 24.88 -0.46 -7.86
CA PHE A 236 23.80 -1.45 -7.97
C PHE A 236 22.91 -1.25 -9.20
N LYS A 237 23.13 -0.19 -9.99
CA LYS A 237 22.29 0.22 -11.13
C LYS A 237 21.97 -0.96 -12.05
N ASN A 238 22.97 -1.67 -12.52
CA ASN A 238 22.83 -2.76 -13.49
C ASN A 238 22.07 -3.97 -12.92
N ILE A 239 22.20 -4.20 -11.61
CA ILE A 239 21.53 -5.30 -10.92
C ILE A 239 20.02 -4.96 -10.81
N PHE A 240 19.68 -3.78 -10.31
CA PHE A 240 18.29 -3.34 -10.19
C PHE A 240 17.64 -3.11 -11.56
N GLN A 241 18.43 -2.87 -12.63
CA GLN A 241 17.89 -2.81 -13.99
C GLN A 241 17.25 -4.13 -14.42
N GLN A 242 17.75 -5.28 -13.91
CA GLN A 242 17.13 -6.59 -14.18
C GLN A 242 15.71 -6.66 -13.58
N LEU A 243 15.54 -6.17 -12.35
CA LEU A 243 14.23 -6.09 -11.70
C LEU A 243 13.30 -5.11 -12.43
N ALA A 244 13.77 -3.91 -12.75
CA ALA A 244 13.01 -2.92 -13.51
C ALA A 244 12.54 -3.46 -14.87
N SER A 245 13.41 -4.20 -15.57
CA SER A 245 13.08 -4.84 -16.85
C SER A 245 12.01 -5.93 -16.66
N TRP A 246 12.11 -6.73 -15.61
CA TRP A 246 11.09 -7.74 -15.28
C TRP A 246 9.73 -7.09 -14.95
N LYS A 247 9.71 -6.04 -14.11
CA LYS A 247 8.48 -5.31 -13.77
C LYS A 247 7.85 -4.67 -15.00
N SER A 248 8.66 -4.03 -15.85
CA SER A 248 8.18 -3.48 -17.12
C SER A 248 7.55 -4.57 -18.00
N ARG A 249 8.18 -5.74 -18.09
CA ARG A 249 7.63 -6.86 -18.86
C ARG A 249 6.27 -7.34 -18.36
N LYS A 250 6.01 -7.26 -17.04
CA LYS A 250 4.72 -7.60 -16.44
C LYS A 250 3.60 -6.55 -16.65
N GLY A 251 3.88 -5.44 -17.26
CA GLY A 251 2.90 -4.36 -17.43
C GLY A 251 3.02 -3.22 -16.39
N ILE A 252 4.10 -3.22 -15.59
CA ILE A 252 4.41 -2.16 -14.62
C ILE A 252 5.64 -1.40 -15.13
N ARG A 253 5.43 -0.36 -15.92
CA ARG A 253 6.52 0.37 -16.58
C ARG A 253 7.48 0.97 -15.57
N SER A 254 8.74 0.55 -15.62
CA SER A 254 9.72 0.76 -14.55
C SER A 254 11.00 1.40 -15.05
N LYS A 255 11.67 2.17 -14.19
CA LYS A 255 13.02 2.70 -14.44
C LYS A 255 13.88 2.71 -13.18
N VAL A 256 15.19 2.78 -13.37
CA VAL A 256 16.18 2.94 -12.31
C VAL A 256 16.72 4.37 -12.35
N LEU A 257 16.73 5.04 -11.21
CA LEU A 257 17.37 6.33 -10.98
C LEU A 257 18.51 6.15 -9.99
N THR A 258 19.69 6.72 -10.27
CA THR A 258 20.78 6.66 -9.31
C THR A 258 20.80 7.90 -8.42
N VAL A 259 21.22 7.71 -7.17
CA VAL A 259 21.37 8.79 -6.19
C VAL A 259 22.33 9.85 -6.71
N GLU A 260 23.38 9.44 -7.43
CA GLU A 260 24.39 10.31 -8.02
C GLU A 260 23.81 11.14 -9.18
N ASP A 261 23.04 10.52 -10.10
CA ASP A 261 22.36 11.24 -11.18
C ASP A 261 21.33 12.24 -10.62
N ILE A 262 20.55 11.82 -9.61
CA ILE A 262 19.61 12.70 -8.92
C ILE A 262 20.34 13.87 -8.24
N ALA A 263 21.44 13.59 -7.53
CA ALA A 263 22.20 14.61 -6.81
C ALA A 263 22.79 15.67 -7.74
N SER A 264 23.13 15.31 -8.98
CA SER A 264 23.65 16.23 -10.01
C SER A 264 22.54 17.00 -10.73
N THR A 265 21.35 16.45 -10.84
CA THR A 265 20.25 17.00 -11.65
C THR A 265 19.32 17.91 -10.83
N TYR A 266 19.05 17.53 -9.59
CA TYR A 266 18.06 18.21 -8.74
C TYR A 266 18.73 19.11 -7.71
N THR A 267 18.05 20.22 -7.39
CA THR A 267 18.46 21.15 -6.33
C THR A 267 17.77 20.80 -5.01
N GLY A 268 18.46 20.95 -3.88
CA GLY A 268 17.95 20.69 -2.54
C GLY A 268 19.07 20.76 -1.52
N SER A 269 18.75 21.02 -0.25
CA SER A 269 19.71 21.12 0.84
C SER A 269 20.33 19.76 1.19
N THR A 270 19.57 18.70 0.98
CA THR A 270 19.99 17.32 1.25
C THR A 270 19.72 16.40 0.07
N THR A 271 20.43 15.27 0.03
CA THR A 271 20.16 14.21 -0.97
C THR A 271 18.74 13.68 -0.88
N MET A 272 18.16 13.59 0.34
CA MET A 272 16.79 13.16 0.55
C MET A 272 15.78 14.07 -0.15
N GLU A 273 15.95 15.39 -0.03
CA GLU A 273 15.10 16.37 -0.71
C GLU A 273 15.20 16.27 -2.23
N LYS A 274 16.42 16.05 -2.75
CA LYS A 274 16.64 15.86 -4.18
C LYS A 274 15.94 14.59 -4.70
N ILE A 275 16.03 13.49 -3.97
CA ILE A 275 15.32 12.25 -4.30
C ILE A 275 13.81 12.51 -4.30
N LYS A 276 13.28 13.15 -3.27
CA LYS A 276 11.85 13.48 -3.18
C LYS A 276 11.35 14.29 -4.37
N LYS A 277 12.11 15.31 -4.80
CA LYS A 277 11.82 16.10 -6.00
C LYS A 277 11.84 15.25 -7.27
N ALA A 278 12.84 14.37 -7.42
CA ALA A 278 12.93 13.48 -8.58
C ALA A 278 11.74 12.51 -8.68
N LEU A 279 11.22 12.04 -7.54
CA LEU A 279 10.03 11.20 -7.49
C LEU A 279 8.76 12.02 -7.79
N ASP A 280 8.71 13.26 -7.32
CA ASP A 280 7.57 14.15 -7.54
C ASP A 280 7.42 14.53 -9.02
N ASP A 281 8.49 14.64 -9.78
CA ASP A 281 8.47 14.95 -11.22
C ASP A 281 7.90 13.84 -12.11
N ILE A 282 7.53 12.68 -11.53
CA ILE A 282 6.99 11.54 -12.29
C ILE A 282 5.49 11.40 -12.03
N ASP A 283 4.67 11.91 -12.94
CA ASP A 283 3.20 12.01 -12.76
C ASP A 283 2.46 10.68 -12.61
N SER A 284 2.97 9.59 -13.20
CA SER A 284 2.35 8.26 -13.16
C SER A 284 2.89 7.35 -12.07
N LEU A 285 3.79 7.85 -11.20
CA LEU A 285 4.47 7.07 -10.19
C LEU A 285 3.51 6.52 -9.12
N SER A 286 3.65 5.23 -8.86
CA SER A 286 2.91 4.51 -7.81
C SER A 286 3.84 3.80 -6.83
N TYR A 287 4.87 3.13 -7.34
CA TYR A 287 5.76 2.27 -6.56
C TYR A 287 7.18 2.82 -6.52
N VAL A 288 7.78 2.81 -5.35
CA VAL A 288 9.19 3.21 -5.15
C VAL A 288 9.92 2.16 -4.32
N LEU A 289 10.96 1.59 -4.91
CA LEU A 289 11.92 0.75 -4.19
C LEU A 289 13.19 1.57 -3.90
N LEU A 290 13.54 1.71 -2.64
CA LEU A 290 14.82 2.27 -2.21
C LEU A 290 15.85 1.12 -2.21
N GLY A 291 16.57 0.99 -3.33
CA GLY A 291 17.51 -0.10 -3.60
C GLY A 291 18.88 0.12 -2.96
N GLY A 292 18.94 0.03 -1.65
CA GLY A 292 20.16 0.21 -0.85
C GLY A 292 19.85 0.39 0.64
N ASP A 293 20.83 0.11 1.49
CA ASP A 293 20.80 0.51 2.90
C ASP A 293 20.87 2.05 3.02
N THR A 294 20.85 2.58 4.25
CA THR A 294 20.83 4.05 4.46
C THR A 294 22.12 4.75 4.08
N LEU A 295 23.21 4.02 3.86
CA LEU A 295 24.47 4.56 3.35
C LEU A 295 24.46 4.73 1.83
N ASN A 296 23.70 3.90 1.12
CA ASN A 296 23.54 3.92 -0.33
C ASN A 296 22.37 4.78 -0.79
N VAL A 297 21.22 4.66 -0.09
CA VAL A 297 20.02 5.48 -0.33
C VAL A 297 19.56 6.04 1.01
N PRO A 298 19.79 7.33 1.28
CA PRO A 298 19.52 7.93 2.59
C PRO A 298 18.04 7.81 2.97
N THR A 299 17.77 7.71 4.28
CA THR A 299 16.44 7.79 4.87
C THR A 299 16.26 9.10 5.61
N CYS A 300 15.03 9.55 5.81
CA CYS A 300 14.76 10.71 6.65
C CYS A 300 14.76 10.29 8.12
N MET A 301 15.57 10.98 8.93
CA MET A 301 15.59 10.81 10.38
C MET A 301 14.58 11.77 11.00
N VAL A 302 13.43 11.25 11.43
CA VAL A 302 12.28 12.05 11.88
C VAL A 302 12.25 12.15 13.39
N TYR A 303 11.93 13.33 13.91
CA TYR A 303 11.64 13.54 15.32
C TYR A 303 10.20 13.12 15.64
N ILE A 304 10.03 12.20 16.58
CA ILE A 304 8.73 11.69 17.02
C ILE A 304 8.50 11.79 18.51
N GLY A 305 9.36 12.54 19.21
CA GLY A 305 9.33 12.70 20.66
C GLY A 305 10.07 11.59 21.43
N ALA A 306 10.38 11.87 22.67
CA ALA A 306 11.10 10.92 23.54
C ALA A 306 10.35 9.57 23.69
N PRO A 307 11.08 8.43 23.85
CA PRO A 307 12.54 8.34 23.89
C PRO A 307 13.20 8.34 22.50
N ASP A 308 12.43 8.20 21.41
CA ASP A 308 12.93 7.97 20.05
C ASP A 308 12.99 9.29 19.26
N THR A 309 13.93 10.15 19.64
CA THR A 309 14.09 11.50 19.05
C THR A 309 14.64 11.50 17.63
N SER A 310 15.09 10.35 17.12
CA SER A 310 15.65 10.20 15.78
C SER A 310 15.26 8.85 15.20
N THR A 311 14.26 8.85 14.30
CA THR A 311 13.65 7.63 13.76
C THR A 311 13.81 7.58 12.24
N PRO A 312 14.39 6.51 11.68
CA PRO A 312 14.43 6.33 10.23
C PRO A 312 13.04 6.02 9.70
N ALA A 313 12.57 6.83 8.75
CA ALA A 313 11.20 6.83 8.27
C ALA A 313 11.14 7.00 6.75
N ASP A 314 11.08 5.90 6.00
CA ASP A 314 10.96 5.92 4.55
C ASP A 314 9.58 6.42 4.06
N VAL A 315 8.60 6.56 4.95
CA VAL A 315 7.33 7.23 4.65
C VAL A 315 7.52 8.69 4.19
N TYR A 316 8.65 9.29 4.50
CA TYR A 316 9.06 10.60 3.97
C TYR A 316 8.97 10.67 2.44
N TYR A 317 9.41 9.62 1.75
CA TYR A 317 9.37 9.51 0.29
C TYR A 317 7.97 9.17 -0.25
N SER A 318 7.10 8.65 0.59
CA SER A 318 5.70 8.40 0.25
C SER A 318 4.84 9.68 0.25
N CYS A 319 5.23 10.68 1.06
CA CYS A 319 4.50 11.94 1.23
C CYS A 319 5.11 13.02 0.32
N LEU A 320 4.66 13.12 -0.93
CA LEU A 320 5.20 14.05 -1.94
C LEU A 320 4.66 15.48 -1.85
N ALA A 321 3.79 15.79 -0.91
CA ALA A 321 3.24 17.13 -0.78
C ALA A 321 4.37 18.18 -0.64
N THR A 322 4.10 19.36 -1.17
CA THR A 322 5.05 20.48 -1.36
C THR A 322 5.66 21.05 -0.07
N LYS A 323 5.20 20.59 1.10
CA LYS A 323 5.69 21.10 2.38
C LYS A 323 7.01 20.41 2.78
N ASN A 324 7.98 21.24 3.14
CA ASN A 324 9.24 20.78 3.71
C ASN A 324 9.01 20.20 5.10
N TRP A 325 9.58 19.02 5.40
CA TRP A 325 9.52 18.40 6.71
C TRP A 325 10.47 19.02 7.74
N ASP A 326 11.27 20.01 7.33
CA ASP A 326 12.10 20.90 8.15
C ASP A 326 11.80 22.33 7.70
N SER A 327 10.62 22.84 8.05
CA SER A 327 10.14 24.15 7.57
C SER A 327 10.80 25.33 8.30
N ASN A 328 11.34 25.10 9.48
CA ASN A 328 12.10 26.08 10.25
C ASN A 328 13.61 26.05 9.96
N ASN A 329 14.07 25.08 9.13
CA ASN A 329 15.48 24.90 8.72
C ASN A 329 16.45 24.69 9.89
N ASN A 330 16.02 24.01 10.94
CA ASN A 330 16.88 23.69 12.09
C ASN A 330 17.61 22.35 11.96
N GLY A 331 17.33 21.57 10.90
CA GLY A 331 17.92 20.25 10.63
C GLY A 331 17.22 19.11 11.36
N VAL A 332 16.13 19.37 12.06
CA VAL A 332 15.30 18.38 12.74
C VAL A 332 13.99 18.22 11.96
N TYR A 333 13.80 17.06 11.38
CA TYR A 333 12.65 16.80 10.51
C TYR A 333 11.46 16.32 11.31
N GLY A 334 10.29 16.89 11.07
CA GLY A 334 9.04 16.37 11.59
C GLY A 334 8.67 16.79 12.98
N GLU A 335 9.16 17.93 13.47
CA GLU A 335 8.82 18.46 14.79
C GLU A 335 7.34 18.83 14.91
N GLN A 336 6.82 18.76 16.13
CA GLN A 336 5.46 19.20 16.51
C GLN A 336 5.52 20.27 17.60
N GLY A 337 4.44 21.04 17.76
CA GLY A 337 4.32 22.08 18.79
C GLY A 337 4.59 23.48 18.24
N GLU A 338 5.13 24.39 19.05
CA GLU A 338 5.40 25.78 18.68
C GLU A 338 6.48 25.91 17.58
N LEU A 339 7.34 24.88 17.42
CA LEU A 339 8.37 24.76 16.40
C LEU A 339 7.89 23.98 15.16
N ASN A 340 6.60 23.89 14.96
CA ASN A 340 5.95 23.02 13.98
C ASN A 340 6.53 23.09 12.57
N ASP A 341 7.00 21.95 12.12
CA ASP A 341 7.19 21.68 10.72
C ASP A 341 5.87 21.54 9.99
N SER A 342 5.81 22.11 8.79
CA SER A 342 4.62 22.03 7.92
C SER A 342 4.56 20.67 7.23
N ILE A 343 4.24 19.62 7.97
CA ILE A 343 4.25 18.24 7.45
C ILE A 343 2.92 17.89 6.82
N SER A 344 2.94 17.36 5.58
CA SER A 344 1.85 16.54 5.07
C SER A 344 2.11 15.08 5.40
N LEU A 345 1.21 14.47 6.16
CA LEU A 345 1.27 13.06 6.52
C LEU A 345 0.50 12.15 5.55
N LEU A 346 -0.01 12.66 4.43
CA LEU A 346 -0.73 11.87 3.44
C LEU A 346 0.26 11.10 2.54
N PRO A 347 0.50 9.81 2.79
CA PRO A 347 1.33 8.99 1.93
C PRO A 347 0.55 8.60 0.67
N ILE A 348 1.14 8.81 -0.49
CA ILE A 348 0.53 8.58 -1.80
C ILE A 348 1.29 7.60 -2.67
N LEU A 349 2.57 7.35 -2.35
CA LEU A 349 3.39 6.36 -3.03
C LEU A 349 3.56 5.12 -2.15
N TYR A 350 3.60 3.97 -2.79
CA TYR A 350 3.89 2.68 -2.16
C TYR A 350 5.40 2.50 -2.09
N VAL A 351 5.99 2.90 -0.96
CA VAL A 351 7.44 2.90 -0.74
C VAL A 351 7.87 1.71 0.10
N SER A 352 8.98 1.09 -0.27
CA SER A 352 9.68 0.08 0.52
C SER A 352 11.18 0.10 0.26
N ARG A 353 11.93 -0.69 1.00
CA ARG A 353 13.39 -0.72 0.89
C ARG A 353 13.91 -2.14 0.63
N ALA A 354 14.87 -2.26 -0.30
CA ALA A 354 15.80 -3.38 -0.38
C ALA A 354 17.04 -2.99 0.43
N PRO A 355 17.23 -3.52 1.66
CA PRO A 355 18.27 -3.04 2.57
C PRO A 355 19.64 -3.66 2.26
N VAL A 356 20.06 -3.57 1.01
CA VAL A 356 21.29 -4.18 0.49
C VAL A 356 22.48 -3.26 0.69
N SER A 357 23.63 -3.82 1.03
CA SER A 357 24.84 -3.06 1.36
C SER A 357 26.01 -3.29 0.40
N ASN A 358 25.92 -4.31 -0.44
CA ASN A 358 26.93 -4.68 -1.44
C ASN A 358 26.27 -5.31 -2.66
N VAL A 359 27.07 -5.59 -3.68
CA VAL A 359 26.63 -6.15 -4.98
C VAL A 359 25.97 -7.53 -4.81
N ASP A 360 26.52 -8.37 -3.93
CA ASP A 360 26.01 -9.74 -3.71
C ASP A 360 24.64 -9.70 -3.03
N ASP A 361 24.46 -8.87 -2.01
CA ASP A 361 23.15 -8.66 -1.37
C ASP A 361 22.11 -8.19 -2.39
N ALA A 362 22.49 -7.23 -3.27
CA ALA A 362 21.60 -6.71 -4.30
C ALA A 362 21.19 -7.79 -5.31
N GLN A 363 22.14 -8.63 -5.75
CA GLN A 363 21.86 -9.71 -6.69
C GLN A 363 20.96 -10.78 -6.06
N VAL A 364 21.22 -11.14 -4.79
CA VAL A 364 20.37 -12.08 -4.03
C VAL A 364 18.94 -11.54 -3.92
N PHE A 365 18.77 -10.28 -3.56
CA PHE A 365 17.45 -9.65 -3.45
C PHE A 365 16.69 -9.69 -4.79
N VAL A 366 17.32 -9.24 -5.87
CA VAL A 366 16.70 -9.16 -7.21
C VAL A 366 16.32 -10.55 -7.72
N ASN A 367 17.24 -11.53 -7.59
CA ASN A 367 16.97 -12.90 -8.01
C ASN A 367 15.79 -13.50 -7.24
N ARG A 368 15.77 -13.32 -5.92
CA ARG A 368 14.71 -13.86 -5.05
C ARG A 368 13.33 -13.34 -5.43
N ILE A 369 13.18 -12.02 -5.67
CA ILE A 369 11.90 -11.45 -6.09
C ILE A 369 11.48 -11.98 -7.47
N ILE A 370 12.39 -12.03 -8.43
CA ILE A 370 12.09 -12.52 -9.78
C ILE A 370 11.75 -14.02 -9.77
N ASP A 371 12.49 -14.83 -9.01
CA ASP A 371 12.24 -16.27 -8.91
C ASP A 371 10.93 -16.59 -8.20
N TYR A 372 10.62 -15.84 -7.14
CA TYR A 372 9.32 -15.96 -6.48
C TYR A 372 8.15 -15.65 -7.43
N GLU A 373 8.19 -14.53 -8.11
CA GLU A 373 7.12 -14.13 -9.04
C GLU A 373 6.97 -15.08 -10.23
N LYS A 374 8.03 -15.77 -10.61
CA LYS A 374 8.03 -16.81 -11.65
C LYS A 374 7.83 -18.23 -11.11
N ALA A 375 7.61 -18.37 -9.82
CA ALA A 375 7.51 -19.64 -9.10
C ALA A 375 8.70 -20.58 -9.40
N ARG A 376 9.91 -20.01 -9.48
CA ARG A 376 11.16 -20.76 -9.69
C ARG A 376 11.85 -21.07 -8.37
N ASN A 377 12.57 -22.17 -8.31
CA ASN A 377 13.35 -22.57 -7.14
C ASN A 377 12.54 -22.69 -5.84
N ILE A 378 11.22 -22.85 -5.95
CA ILE A 378 10.31 -23.07 -4.82
C ILE A 378 9.90 -24.53 -4.87
N THR A 379 10.37 -25.30 -3.88
CA THR A 379 10.12 -26.73 -3.80
C THR A 379 8.87 -27.08 -3.00
N HIS A 380 8.38 -26.12 -2.21
CA HIS A 380 7.22 -26.29 -1.35
C HIS A 380 6.45 -25.00 -1.19
N TRP A 381 5.13 -25.07 -1.36
CA TRP A 381 4.19 -23.99 -1.07
C TRP A 381 3.46 -24.31 0.23
N ASN A 382 3.51 -23.41 1.18
CA ASN A 382 2.87 -23.56 2.47
C ASN A 382 1.82 -22.44 2.64
N ASP A 383 0.58 -22.76 2.28
CA ASP A 383 -0.58 -21.86 2.36
C ASP A 383 -1.06 -21.63 3.79
N SER A 384 -0.12 -21.34 4.68
CA SER A 384 -0.36 -21.21 6.12
C SER A 384 0.15 -19.88 6.65
N ILE A 385 -0.44 -19.45 7.75
CA ILE A 385 0.13 -18.44 8.62
C ILE A 385 0.64 -19.08 9.92
N LEU A 386 1.87 -18.76 10.30
CA LEU A 386 2.43 -19.07 11.60
C LEU A 386 2.28 -17.84 12.50
N MET A 387 1.42 -17.93 13.52
CA MET A 387 1.32 -16.92 14.57
C MET A 387 2.09 -17.43 15.79
N SER A 388 3.07 -16.66 16.23
CA SER A 388 4.02 -17.12 17.26
C SER A 388 4.38 -16.02 18.26
N GLY A 389 4.82 -16.41 19.44
CA GLY A 389 5.26 -15.45 20.42
C GLY A 389 5.55 -16.01 21.80
N THR A 390 6.17 -15.18 22.62
CA THR A 390 6.38 -15.41 24.05
C THR A 390 5.75 -14.30 24.87
N SER A 391 5.28 -14.62 26.07
CA SER A 391 4.60 -13.67 26.95
C SER A 391 5.40 -12.38 27.14
N LEU A 392 4.75 -11.23 26.88
CA LEU A 392 5.34 -9.90 27.04
C LEU A 392 5.51 -9.55 28.53
N ASP A 393 4.51 -9.86 29.36
CA ASP A 393 4.45 -9.44 30.74
C ASP A 393 4.38 -10.59 31.76
N LYS A 394 4.56 -11.84 31.31
CA LYS A 394 4.31 -13.05 32.12
C LYS A 394 2.91 -13.06 32.74
N GLN A 395 1.94 -12.53 31.99
CA GLN A 395 0.53 -12.58 32.36
C GLN A 395 -0.11 -13.81 31.69
N TYR A 396 -0.84 -14.55 32.50
CA TYR A 396 -1.51 -15.76 32.05
C TYR A 396 -2.96 -15.73 32.50
N VAL A 397 -3.87 -16.03 31.58
CA VAL A 397 -5.30 -16.16 31.85
C VAL A 397 -5.73 -17.56 31.42
N ASN A 398 -6.26 -18.34 32.36
CA ASN A 398 -6.66 -19.74 32.09
C ASN A 398 -5.54 -20.58 31.45
N GLY A 399 -4.29 -20.34 31.81
CA GLY A 399 -3.13 -21.05 31.28
C GLY A 399 -2.63 -20.55 29.91
N GLN A 400 -3.25 -19.54 29.31
CA GLN A 400 -2.81 -18.91 28.06
C GLN A 400 -1.99 -17.65 28.35
N SER A 401 -0.89 -17.47 27.61
CA SER A 401 -0.10 -16.22 27.69
C SER A 401 -0.83 -15.06 27.02
N ASP A 402 -0.44 -13.85 27.40
CA ASP A 402 -0.90 -12.60 26.78
C ASP A 402 -0.71 -12.60 25.27
N THR A 403 0.43 -13.07 24.75
CA THR A 403 0.71 -13.16 23.31
C THR A 403 -0.14 -14.22 22.60
N GLN A 404 -0.44 -15.34 23.23
CA GLN A 404 -1.38 -16.33 22.67
C GLN A 404 -2.78 -15.73 22.49
N ILE A 405 -3.27 -15.02 23.50
CA ILE A 405 -4.60 -14.37 23.46
C ILE A 405 -4.61 -13.26 22.42
N LEU A 406 -3.59 -12.41 22.38
CA LEU A 406 -3.44 -11.34 21.40
C LEU A 406 -3.34 -11.88 19.96
N GLY A 407 -2.51 -12.90 19.73
CA GLY A 407 -2.36 -13.51 18.41
C GLY A 407 -3.66 -14.17 17.93
N GLN A 408 -4.39 -14.85 18.82
CA GLN A 408 -5.71 -15.41 18.48
C GLN A 408 -6.69 -14.28 18.09
N ALA A 409 -6.73 -13.19 18.87
CA ALA A 409 -7.61 -12.06 18.58
C ALA A 409 -7.24 -11.36 17.26
N LEU A 410 -5.95 -11.22 16.94
CA LEU A 410 -5.49 -10.68 15.65
C LEU A 410 -5.93 -11.56 14.49
N TYR A 411 -5.74 -12.89 14.62
CA TYR A 411 -6.17 -13.83 13.61
C TYR A 411 -7.68 -13.77 13.38
N ASP A 412 -8.48 -13.90 14.44
CA ASP A 412 -9.94 -13.96 14.35
C ASP A 412 -10.56 -12.67 13.79
N GLN A 413 -10.02 -11.51 14.20
CA GLN A 413 -10.57 -10.20 13.80
C GLN A 413 -10.14 -9.75 12.41
N PHE A 414 -8.90 -9.98 12.01
CA PHE A 414 -8.31 -9.32 10.85
C PHE A 414 -7.86 -10.28 9.73
N ILE A 415 -7.59 -11.55 10.04
CA ILE A 415 -7.01 -12.49 9.08
C ILE A 415 -8.05 -13.54 8.63
N ALA A 416 -8.66 -14.25 9.57
CA ALA A 416 -9.60 -15.34 9.30
C ALA A 416 -10.75 -14.99 8.36
N PRO A 417 -11.31 -13.75 8.37
CA PRO A 417 -12.41 -13.42 7.47
C PRO A 417 -12.05 -13.49 5.98
N SER A 418 -10.76 -13.39 5.63
CA SER A 418 -10.29 -13.25 4.25
C SER A 418 -9.19 -14.25 3.85
N PHE A 419 -8.55 -14.92 4.81
CA PHE A 419 -7.47 -15.87 4.58
C PHE A 419 -7.99 -17.31 4.64
N GLY A 420 -7.98 -18.00 3.51
CA GLY A 420 -8.44 -19.38 3.40
C GLY A 420 -7.38 -20.45 3.71
N GLY A 421 -6.17 -20.03 4.08
CA GLY A 421 -5.07 -20.94 4.41
C GLY A 421 -5.13 -21.45 5.86
N ARG A 422 -4.17 -22.28 6.21
CA ARG A 422 -4.11 -22.91 7.53
C ARG A 422 -3.53 -21.95 8.58
N TYR A 423 -4.18 -21.88 9.76
CA TYR A 423 -3.67 -21.20 10.95
C TYR A 423 -2.83 -22.16 11.79
N VAL A 424 -1.60 -21.77 12.11
CA VAL A 424 -0.65 -22.54 12.93
C VAL A 424 -0.19 -21.67 14.09
N ARG A 425 -0.33 -22.16 15.31
CA ARG A 425 0.04 -21.45 16.56
C ARG A 425 1.31 -22.04 17.15
N PHE A 426 2.19 -21.15 17.57
CA PHE A 426 3.43 -21.55 18.22
C PHE A 426 3.80 -20.54 19.32
N TYR A 427 3.32 -20.79 20.51
CA TYR A 427 3.49 -19.92 21.70
C TYR A 427 4.18 -20.69 22.84
N ASP A 428 4.70 -19.95 23.82
CA ASP A 428 5.30 -20.47 25.04
C ASP A 428 4.31 -21.26 25.93
N THR A 429 3.03 -21.14 25.68
CA THR A 429 1.95 -21.82 26.44
C THR A 429 1.14 -22.79 25.60
N PHE A 430 1.30 -22.78 24.29
CA PHE A 430 0.52 -23.61 23.37
C PHE A 430 1.18 -23.76 22.01
N THR A 431 1.13 -24.95 21.44
CA THR A 431 1.57 -25.19 20.06
C THR A 431 0.68 -26.15 19.32
N ASP A 432 0.38 -25.88 18.04
CA ASP A 432 -0.23 -26.81 17.06
C ASP A 432 0.82 -27.69 16.38
N ILE A 433 2.10 -27.46 16.67
CA ILE A 433 3.20 -28.12 16.00
C ILE A 433 3.40 -29.49 16.66
N SER A 434 3.19 -30.55 15.89
CA SER A 434 3.39 -31.91 16.38
C SER A 434 4.87 -32.29 16.37
N GLY A 435 5.43 -32.56 17.53
CA GLY A 435 6.77 -33.10 17.72
C GLY A 435 6.81 -34.10 18.87
N ASN A 436 7.82 -34.94 18.93
CA ASN A 436 8.03 -35.90 20.01
C ASN A 436 8.52 -35.17 21.28
N GLY A 437 7.62 -34.74 22.13
CA GLY A 437 7.95 -34.08 23.41
C GLY A 437 7.48 -32.63 23.51
N SER A 438 7.80 -31.93 24.60
CA SER A 438 7.44 -30.53 24.77
C SER A 438 8.05 -29.67 23.66
N TYR A 439 7.20 -29.06 22.85
CA TYR A 439 7.61 -28.12 21.82
C TYR A 439 7.66 -26.74 22.47
N ASP A 440 8.79 -26.39 23.03
CA ASP A 440 8.98 -25.08 23.64
C ASP A 440 9.22 -24.02 22.56
N PHE A 441 8.65 -22.83 22.72
CA PHE A 441 8.91 -21.69 21.85
C PHE A 441 10.35 -21.19 22.09
N ASP A 442 11.27 -21.87 21.46
CA ASP A 442 12.71 -21.57 21.58
C ASP A 442 13.35 -21.29 20.21
N ARG A 443 14.61 -20.92 20.24
CA ARG A 443 15.41 -20.54 19.07
C ARG A 443 15.49 -21.67 18.03
N ILE A 444 15.69 -22.91 18.45
CA ILE A 444 15.91 -24.05 17.56
C ILE A 444 14.60 -24.44 16.88
N ASN A 445 13.53 -24.50 17.64
CA ASN A 445 12.21 -24.84 17.12
C ASN A 445 11.68 -23.76 16.18
N LEU A 446 11.89 -22.46 16.50
CA LEU A 446 11.52 -21.38 15.59
C LEU A 446 12.32 -21.44 14.28
N GLN A 447 13.61 -21.70 14.33
CA GLN A 447 14.45 -21.89 13.14
C GLN A 447 13.91 -23.03 12.27
N HIS A 448 13.53 -24.14 12.88
CA HIS A 448 12.95 -25.28 12.19
C HIS A 448 11.59 -24.94 11.54
N GLU A 449 10.75 -24.18 12.23
CA GLU A 449 9.46 -23.76 11.67
C GLU A 449 9.63 -22.76 10.53
N LEU A 450 10.47 -21.75 10.68
CA LEU A 450 10.78 -20.80 9.63
C LEU A 450 11.32 -21.48 8.37
N ALA A 451 12.08 -22.57 8.54
CA ALA A 451 12.62 -23.34 7.42
C ALA A 451 11.53 -24.01 6.54
N LYS A 452 10.30 -24.14 7.03
CA LYS A 452 9.17 -24.68 6.27
C LYS A 452 8.58 -23.68 5.26
N GLY A 453 8.90 -22.38 5.38
CA GLY A 453 8.47 -21.35 4.45
C GLY A 453 6.95 -21.08 4.46
N TYR A 454 6.38 -20.73 5.60
CA TYR A 454 4.98 -20.26 5.72
C TYR A 454 4.74 -19.03 4.84
N THR A 455 3.56 -18.89 4.26
CA THR A 455 3.20 -17.68 3.49
C THR A 455 3.37 -16.44 4.35
N PHE A 456 2.83 -16.46 5.58
CA PHE A 456 3.02 -15.40 6.57
C PHE A 456 3.57 -15.97 7.87
N VAL A 457 4.42 -15.20 8.51
CA VAL A 457 4.91 -15.45 9.86
C VAL A 457 4.71 -14.17 10.68
N ASP A 458 3.96 -14.27 11.76
CA ASP A 458 3.80 -13.19 12.72
C ASP A 458 4.47 -13.57 14.04
N VAL A 459 5.33 -12.65 14.56
CA VAL A 459 6.08 -12.88 15.78
C VAL A 459 5.79 -11.79 16.81
N ILE A 460 5.02 -12.15 17.83
CA ILE A 460 4.66 -11.27 18.95
C ILE A 460 5.60 -11.52 20.13
N THR A 461 6.59 -10.68 20.31
CA THR A 461 7.59 -10.81 21.37
C THR A 461 8.30 -9.50 21.66
N HIS A 462 9.09 -9.47 22.74
CA HIS A 462 10.07 -8.41 22.93
C HIS A 462 11.17 -8.48 21.88
N GLY A 463 11.74 -7.34 21.51
CA GLY A 463 12.82 -7.29 20.51
C GLY A 463 13.82 -6.18 20.76
N GLU A 464 14.96 -6.36 20.12
CA GLU A 464 16.03 -5.39 19.99
C GLU A 464 16.61 -5.48 18.56
N LYS A 465 17.47 -4.58 18.19
CA LYS A 465 18.03 -4.47 16.83
C LYS A 465 18.55 -5.80 16.26
N LEU A 466 19.14 -6.64 17.12
CA LEU A 466 19.83 -7.86 16.70
C LEU A 466 19.08 -9.15 17.04
N TYR A 467 17.93 -9.10 17.71
CA TYR A 467 17.25 -10.33 18.08
C TYR A 467 15.78 -10.16 18.42
N TRP A 468 15.03 -11.23 18.29
CA TRP A 468 13.78 -11.47 19.01
C TRP A 468 14.11 -12.12 20.37
N GLN A 469 13.43 -11.65 21.41
CA GLN A 469 13.49 -12.30 22.71
C GLN A 469 12.56 -13.52 22.67
N MET A 470 13.12 -14.68 22.96
CA MET A 470 12.34 -15.91 23.13
C MET A 470 12.00 -16.11 24.60
N GLU A 471 12.00 -17.32 25.07
CA GLU A 471 11.89 -17.59 26.50
C GLU A 471 13.03 -16.92 27.30
N VAL A 472 12.89 -16.82 28.63
CA VAL A 472 13.87 -16.12 29.48
C VAL A 472 15.29 -16.65 29.23
N GLY A 473 16.14 -15.76 28.72
CA GLY A 473 17.54 -16.05 28.40
C GLY A 473 17.83 -16.52 26.97
N ASN A 474 16.83 -16.97 26.22
CA ASN A 474 16.97 -17.36 24.81
C ASN A 474 16.69 -16.20 23.87
N LYS A 475 17.40 -16.15 22.74
CA LYS A 475 17.26 -15.09 21.73
C LYS A 475 17.41 -15.71 20.34
N TYR A 476 16.54 -15.27 19.41
CA TYR A 476 16.70 -15.54 17.98
C TYR A 476 17.53 -14.42 17.36
N HIS A 477 18.77 -14.71 17.03
CA HIS A 477 19.77 -13.71 16.64
C HIS A 477 19.80 -13.44 15.14
N ALA A 478 19.99 -12.18 14.78
CA ALA A 478 20.15 -11.74 13.41
C ALA A 478 21.29 -12.45 12.67
N TYR A 479 22.42 -12.62 13.33
CA TYR A 479 23.62 -13.13 12.69
C TYR A 479 23.68 -14.67 12.61
N ASN A 480 23.34 -15.34 13.70
CA ASN A 480 23.50 -16.80 13.80
C ASN A 480 22.26 -17.56 13.28
N ASP A 481 21.09 -16.92 13.24
CA ASP A 481 19.84 -17.58 12.93
C ASP A 481 19.21 -17.03 11.63
N ALA A 482 18.88 -15.75 11.57
CA ALA A 482 18.26 -15.15 10.39
C ALA A 482 19.14 -15.21 9.15
N TYR A 483 20.45 -14.95 9.30
CA TYR A 483 21.40 -14.97 8.19
C TYR A 483 21.75 -16.37 7.72
N THR A 484 21.56 -17.38 8.55
CA THR A 484 21.83 -18.78 8.25
C THR A 484 20.57 -19.63 8.04
N LEU A 485 19.39 -19.00 8.04
CA LEU A 485 18.14 -19.69 7.75
C LEU A 485 18.23 -20.37 6.39
N ASN A 486 17.83 -21.65 6.33
CA ASN A 486 17.75 -22.43 5.10
C ASN A 486 16.34 -22.97 4.94
N ASN A 487 15.50 -22.19 4.26
CA ASN A 487 14.07 -22.48 4.08
C ASN A 487 13.77 -23.05 2.69
N SER A 488 12.81 -23.96 2.62
CA SER A 488 12.35 -24.61 1.39
C SER A 488 11.34 -23.79 0.59
N GLY A 489 10.72 -22.79 1.23
CA GLY A 489 9.82 -21.81 0.64
C GLY A 489 10.07 -20.44 1.24
N TYR A 490 9.51 -19.40 0.64
CA TYR A 490 9.71 -18.03 1.10
C TYR A 490 8.56 -17.59 2.00
N SER A 491 8.90 -16.81 3.05
CA SER A 491 7.95 -16.21 3.98
C SER A 491 7.93 -14.70 3.87
N ILE A 492 6.81 -14.12 4.28
CA ILE A 492 6.68 -12.73 4.67
C ILE A 492 6.61 -12.69 6.19
N ILE A 493 7.47 -11.90 6.80
CA ILE A 493 7.51 -11.76 8.26
C ILE A 493 6.90 -10.42 8.66
N THR A 494 5.97 -10.46 9.61
CA THR A 494 5.48 -9.31 10.36
C THR A 494 5.82 -9.48 11.84
N THR A 495 6.00 -8.38 12.56
CA THR A 495 6.32 -8.46 13.97
C THR A 495 6.02 -7.16 14.72
N THR A 496 5.54 -7.31 15.94
CA THR A 496 5.40 -6.20 16.91
C THR A 496 6.62 -6.03 17.81
N ALA A 497 7.71 -6.77 17.57
CA ALA A 497 8.95 -6.66 18.35
C ALA A 497 9.69 -5.34 18.05
N CYS A 498 10.05 -4.59 19.11
CA CYS A 498 10.79 -3.32 19.01
C CYS A 498 12.09 -3.44 18.24
N PHE A 499 12.49 -2.38 17.53
CA PHE A 499 13.81 -2.16 16.93
C PHE A 499 14.27 -3.21 15.91
N THR A 500 13.56 -4.31 15.70
CA THR A 500 14.03 -5.40 14.83
C THR A 500 14.16 -5.00 13.37
N ASN A 501 13.53 -3.87 13.01
CA ASN A 501 13.67 -3.21 11.70
C ASN A 501 14.42 -1.87 11.78
N ALA A 502 15.38 -1.71 12.69
CA ALA A 502 16.24 -0.53 12.80
C ALA A 502 17.29 -0.49 11.68
N PHE A 503 16.84 -0.25 10.45
CA PHE A 503 17.65 -0.35 9.24
C PHE A 503 18.72 0.74 9.07
N ASP A 504 18.75 1.72 9.98
CA ASP A 504 19.84 2.70 10.17
C ASP A 504 20.95 2.19 11.08
N TYR A 505 20.81 0.97 11.62
CA TYR A 505 21.80 0.38 12.52
C TYR A 505 22.97 -0.21 11.73
N HIS A 506 24.08 0.52 11.70
CA HIS A 506 25.32 0.14 11.05
C HIS A 506 26.46 0.05 12.06
N THR A 507 26.90 -1.16 12.36
CA THR A 507 28.06 -1.37 13.23
C THR A 507 29.01 -2.40 12.62
N THR A 508 30.24 -2.43 13.14
CA THR A 508 31.22 -3.48 12.80
C THR A 508 30.71 -4.88 13.18
N PHE A 509 29.76 -4.98 14.11
CA PHE A 509 29.22 -6.25 14.62
C PHE A 509 27.93 -6.71 13.93
N GLY A 510 27.37 -5.92 13.01
CA GLY A 510 26.24 -6.43 12.27
C GLY A 510 25.21 -5.39 11.80
N ARG A 511 24.19 -5.91 11.17
CA ARG A 511 22.97 -5.25 10.70
C ARG A 511 21.80 -5.71 11.56
N CYS A 512 20.68 -4.98 11.55
CA CYS A 512 19.51 -5.39 12.30
C CYS A 512 18.88 -6.70 11.79
N LEU A 513 17.95 -7.25 12.56
CA LEU A 513 17.36 -8.57 12.29
C LEU A 513 16.71 -8.65 10.91
N SER A 514 15.90 -7.63 10.54
CA SER A 514 15.26 -7.59 9.22
C SER A 514 16.25 -7.61 8.06
N GLN A 515 17.33 -6.82 8.16
CA GLN A 515 18.37 -6.80 7.12
C GLN A 515 19.08 -8.17 6.98
N ARG A 516 19.26 -8.90 8.08
CA ARG A 516 19.88 -10.23 8.03
C ARG A 516 18.99 -11.27 7.36
N PHE A 517 17.71 -11.25 7.64
CA PHE A 517 16.74 -12.07 6.91
C PHE A 517 16.72 -11.74 5.41
N MET A 518 16.67 -10.46 5.08
CA MET A 518 16.59 -9.99 3.69
C MET A 518 17.87 -10.29 2.88
N ASN A 519 19.04 -10.22 3.52
CA ASN A 519 20.35 -10.43 2.88
C ASN A 519 20.92 -11.84 3.12
N ASN A 520 20.08 -12.79 3.53
CA ASN A 520 20.48 -14.20 3.62
C ASN A 520 20.88 -14.70 2.23
N PRO A 521 22.10 -15.25 2.05
CA PRO A 521 22.64 -15.55 0.73
C PRO A 521 22.04 -16.81 0.07
N THR A 522 21.48 -17.72 0.85
CA THR A 522 21.01 -19.03 0.37
C THR A 522 19.51 -19.11 0.21
N SER A 523 18.76 -18.47 1.11
CA SER A 523 17.30 -18.53 1.13
C SER A 523 16.71 -17.22 1.70
N GLY A 524 16.21 -17.18 2.93
CA GLY A 524 15.71 -15.95 3.57
C GLY A 524 14.23 -15.69 3.31
N ILE A 525 13.84 -14.42 3.33
CA ILE A 525 12.43 -14.00 3.26
C ILE A 525 12.19 -13.02 2.12
N LEU A 526 10.93 -12.87 1.72
CA LEU A 526 10.51 -11.94 0.66
C LEU A 526 10.32 -10.52 1.17
N ALA A 527 9.78 -10.38 2.38
CA ALA A 527 9.50 -9.10 2.98
C ALA A 527 9.51 -9.18 4.52
N TYR A 528 9.84 -8.05 5.13
CA TYR A 528 9.78 -7.85 6.58
C TYR A 528 9.04 -6.56 6.89
N LEU A 529 7.97 -6.66 7.67
CA LEU A 529 7.23 -5.52 8.20
C LEU A 529 7.43 -5.43 9.70
N GLY A 530 7.98 -4.34 10.18
CA GLY A 530 8.22 -4.12 11.60
C GLY A 530 8.66 -2.70 11.89
N THR A 531 8.86 -2.39 13.16
CA THR A 531 9.20 -1.03 13.60
C THR A 531 10.71 -0.80 13.65
N SER A 532 11.11 0.38 13.19
CA SER A 532 12.51 0.83 13.24
C SER A 532 12.94 1.34 14.61
N ARG A 533 11.97 1.60 15.49
CA ARG A 533 12.14 1.98 16.89
C ARG A 533 11.22 1.15 17.78
N ALA A 534 10.81 1.69 18.93
CA ALA A 534 9.93 1.01 19.87
C ALA A 534 8.55 0.74 19.26
N ASN A 535 8.07 -0.49 19.34
CA ASN A 535 6.66 -0.78 19.13
C ASN A 535 5.90 -0.69 20.46
N TRP A 536 4.59 -0.57 20.40
CA TRP A 536 3.78 -0.23 21.55
C TRP A 536 2.60 -1.17 21.73
N TYR A 537 2.38 -1.61 22.97
CA TYR A 537 1.25 -2.43 23.37
C TYR A 537 0.60 -1.87 24.64
N SER A 538 -0.46 -2.46 25.10
CA SER A 538 -1.06 -2.16 26.40
C SER A 538 -1.15 -3.40 27.26
N SER A 539 -1.30 -3.21 28.56
CA SER A 539 -1.50 -4.30 29.53
C SER A 539 -2.86 -5.02 29.41
N SER A 540 -3.67 -4.65 28.43
CA SER A 540 -4.94 -5.33 28.12
C SER A 540 -4.70 -6.49 27.16
N PHE A 541 -5.49 -7.54 27.31
CA PHE A 541 -5.50 -8.70 26.37
C PHE A 541 -6.24 -8.40 25.07
N ILE A 542 -6.45 -7.12 24.74
CA ILE A 542 -7.13 -6.65 23.55
C ILE A 542 -6.07 -6.11 22.59
N PRO A 543 -6.13 -6.40 21.28
CA PRO A 543 -5.25 -5.77 20.32
C PRO A 543 -5.38 -4.25 20.35
N THR A 544 -4.29 -3.56 20.69
CA THR A 544 -4.20 -2.10 20.74
C THR A 544 -2.92 -1.66 20.05
N MET A 545 -2.83 -0.37 19.72
CA MET A 545 -1.59 0.26 19.24
C MET A 545 -0.92 -0.54 18.12
N GLY A 546 0.31 -1.04 18.32
CA GLY A 546 1.08 -1.76 17.32
C GLY A 546 0.41 -3.03 16.82
N HIS A 547 -0.17 -3.84 17.70
CA HIS A 547 -0.91 -5.04 17.32
C HIS A 547 -2.11 -4.71 16.43
N LYS A 548 -2.84 -3.65 16.75
CA LYS A 548 -4.00 -3.23 15.96
C LYS A 548 -3.58 -2.64 14.61
N PHE A 549 -2.50 -1.87 14.58
CA PHE A 549 -1.92 -1.35 13.34
C PHE A 549 -1.52 -2.49 12.39
N GLU A 550 -0.90 -3.53 12.91
CA GLU A 550 -0.55 -4.73 12.16
C GLU A 550 -1.78 -5.51 11.69
N GLY A 551 -2.77 -5.72 12.56
CA GLY A 551 -4.04 -6.36 12.21
C GLY A 551 -4.75 -5.66 11.04
N TYR A 552 -4.85 -4.34 11.09
CA TYR A 552 -5.40 -3.56 9.97
C TYR A 552 -4.55 -3.66 8.70
N THR A 553 -3.24 -3.85 8.83
CA THR A 553 -2.40 -4.06 7.65
C THR A 553 -2.76 -5.38 6.96
N TYR A 554 -3.02 -6.45 7.71
CA TYR A 554 -3.54 -7.70 7.16
C TYR A 554 -4.92 -7.50 6.52
N GLN A 555 -5.85 -6.85 7.19
CA GLN A 555 -7.17 -6.58 6.62
C GLN A 555 -7.08 -5.85 5.28
N ARG A 556 -6.26 -4.80 5.20
CA ARG A 556 -6.06 -4.05 3.94
C ARG A 556 -5.29 -4.84 2.89
N LEU A 557 -4.44 -5.78 3.28
CA LEU A 557 -3.72 -6.65 2.36
C LEU A 557 -4.70 -7.51 1.55
N PHE A 558 -5.70 -8.08 2.19
CA PHE A 558 -6.68 -8.95 1.53
C PHE A 558 -7.69 -8.18 0.66
N GLU A 559 -7.82 -6.88 0.80
CA GLU A 559 -8.61 -6.03 -0.09
C GLU A 559 -7.92 -5.74 -1.44
N ASP A 560 -6.60 -5.88 -1.53
CA ASP A 560 -5.87 -5.68 -2.79
C ASP A 560 -5.95 -6.94 -3.65
N ARG A 561 -6.29 -6.77 -4.94
CA ARG A 561 -6.41 -7.85 -5.92
C ARG A 561 -5.15 -8.75 -6.01
N TYR A 562 -3.97 -8.17 -5.81
CA TYR A 562 -2.68 -8.86 -5.87
C TYR A 562 -2.03 -9.04 -4.49
N HIS A 563 -2.71 -8.66 -3.41
CA HIS A 563 -2.21 -8.77 -2.03
C HIS A 563 -0.85 -8.11 -1.81
N ARG A 564 -0.69 -6.86 -2.25
CA ARG A 564 0.57 -6.11 -2.13
C ARG A 564 0.71 -5.47 -0.76
N LEU A 565 1.73 -5.87 -0.01
CA LEU A 565 1.93 -5.42 1.38
C LEU A 565 2.20 -3.91 1.50
N ALA A 566 2.96 -3.32 0.55
CA ALA A 566 3.21 -1.87 0.55
C ALA A 566 1.92 -1.05 0.39
N LYS A 567 0.99 -1.54 -0.42
CA LYS A 567 -0.31 -0.89 -0.62
C LYS A 567 -1.19 -0.98 0.64
N ALA A 568 -1.18 -2.14 1.30
CA ALA A 568 -1.86 -2.33 2.58
C ALA A 568 -1.32 -1.37 3.64
N LEU A 569 0.00 -1.31 3.80
CA LEU A 569 0.68 -0.44 4.77
C LEU A 569 0.34 1.05 4.54
N VAL A 570 0.38 1.53 3.30
CA VAL A 570 0.02 2.92 2.98
C VAL A 570 -1.44 3.21 3.31
N ASN A 571 -2.36 2.30 2.98
CA ASN A 571 -3.79 2.47 3.30
C ASN A 571 -4.02 2.56 4.82
N VAL A 572 -3.33 1.75 5.62
CA VAL A 572 -3.39 1.84 7.09
C VAL A 572 -2.81 3.15 7.59
N LYS A 573 -1.66 3.57 7.08
CA LYS A 573 -1.06 4.87 7.45
C LYS A 573 -2.00 6.03 7.14
N CYS A 574 -2.66 6.02 5.98
CA CYS A 574 -3.66 7.05 5.61
C CYS A 574 -4.84 7.08 6.59
N PHE A 575 -5.32 5.92 7.03
CA PHE A 575 -6.37 5.84 8.03
C PHE A 575 -5.97 6.51 9.36
N TYR A 576 -4.72 6.33 9.80
CA TYR A 576 -4.24 6.86 11.07
C TYR A 576 -3.87 8.35 11.03
N ILE A 577 -3.91 9.03 9.87
CA ILE A 577 -3.56 10.46 9.73
C ILE A 577 -4.35 11.36 10.69
N PRO A 578 -5.70 11.27 10.81
CA PRO A 578 -6.43 12.14 11.71
C PRO A 578 -5.90 12.08 13.14
N PHE A 579 -5.54 10.91 13.62
CA PHE A 579 -4.99 10.70 14.95
C PHE A 579 -3.52 11.18 15.06
N ALA A 580 -2.70 10.87 14.05
CA ALA A 580 -1.27 11.21 14.06
C ALA A 580 -1.00 12.72 13.98
N MET A 581 -1.97 13.52 13.57
CA MET A 581 -1.91 14.99 13.56
C MET A 581 -2.20 15.62 14.94
N GLN A 582 -2.73 14.86 15.88
CA GLN A 582 -3.14 15.36 17.18
C GLN A 582 -2.13 15.02 18.28
N PRO A 583 -1.82 15.95 19.18
CA PRO A 583 -0.89 15.70 20.29
C PRO A 583 -1.42 14.65 21.28
N ASN A 584 -2.73 14.44 21.35
CA ASN A 584 -3.36 13.44 22.22
C ASN A 584 -3.18 11.99 21.76
N TYR A 585 -2.56 11.77 20.56
CA TYR A 585 -2.30 10.45 19.99
C TYR A 585 -0.82 10.27 19.59
N PRO A 586 0.15 10.51 20.51
CA PRO A 586 1.57 10.47 20.16
C PRO A 586 2.03 9.10 19.70
N ILE A 587 1.45 8.02 20.21
CA ILE A 587 1.78 6.65 19.81
C ILE A 587 1.35 6.38 18.37
N THR A 588 0.20 6.87 17.95
CA THR A 588 -0.27 6.71 16.57
C THR A 588 0.69 7.36 15.57
N ARG A 589 1.20 8.56 15.91
CA ARG A 589 2.23 9.23 15.10
C ARG A 589 3.53 8.42 15.04
N LYS A 590 3.97 7.87 16.18
CA LYS A 590 5.16 7.00 16.24
C LYS A 590 4.98 5.79 15.32
N LEU A 591 3.89 5.05 15.44
CA LEU A 591 3.61 3.88 14.61
C LEU A 591 3.60 4.22 13.10
N LEU A 592 3.03 5.38 12.73
CA LEU A 592 3.02 5.82 11.32
C LEU A 592 4.42 6.01 10.76
N MET A 593 5.39 6.51 11.57
CA MET A 593 6.78 6.74 11.15
C MET A 593 7.65 5.49 11.28
N GLU A 594 7.45 4.70 12.34
CA GLU A 594 8.30 3.58 12.72
C GLU A 594 8.06 2.32 11.89
N TYR A 595 6.80 2.05 11.47
CA TYR A 595 6.52 0.89 10.62
C TYR A 595 7.06 1.10 9.20
N ASN A 596 8.05 0.31 8.84
CA ASN A 596 8.70 0.33 7.54
C ASN A 596 8.71 -1.07 6.92
N LEU A 597 8.59 -1.13 5.60
CA LEU A 597 8.58 -2.35 4.82
C LEU A 597 9.95 -2.57 4.16
N MET A 598 10.58 -3.69 4.46
CA MET A 598 11.68 -4.23 3.66
C MET A 598 11.12 -5.24 2.68
N GLY A 599 11.50 -5.14 1.40
CA GLY A 599 10.96 -5.98 0.32
C GLY A 599 10.64 -5.18 -0.94
N ASP A 600 10.06 -5.82 -1.94
CA ASP A 600 9.62 -5.15 -3.17
C ASP A 600 8.19 -4.61 -3.01
N PRO A 601 7.91 -3.32 -3.31
CA PRO A 601 6.61 -2.72 -3.04
C PRO A 601 5.51 -3.18 -3.99
N GLU A 602 5.86 -3.69 -5.17
CA GLU A 602 4.90 -4.13 -6.20
C GLU A 602 4.69 -5.65 -6.18
N MET A 603 5.53 -6.40 -5.50
CA MET A 603 5.49 -7.86 -5.47
C MET A 603 4.09 -8.37 -5.06
N PRO A 604 3.43 -9.17 -5.91
CA PRO A 604 2.19 -9.85 -5.52
C PRO A 604 2.49 -10.98 -4.53
N ILE A 605 1.56 -11.21 -3.60
CA ILE A 605 1.68 -12.33 -2.66
C ILE A 605 0.79 -13.47 -3.14
N TYR A 606 1.37 -14.66 -3.29
CA TYR A 606 0.64 -15.88 -3.56
C TYR A 606 0.16 -16.50 -2.24
N LEU A 607 -1.15 -16.57 -2.05
CA LEU A 607 -1.76 -17.15 -0.84
C LEU A 607 -1.78 -18.69 -0.87
N SER A 608 -1.56 -19.27 -2.04
CA SER A 608 -1.43 -20.71 -2.30
C SER A 608 -0.52 -20.93 -3.49
N GLU A 609 -0.22 -22.18 -3.84
CA GLU A 609 0.56 -22.50 -5.03
C GLU A 609 -0.04 -21.82 -6.27
N PRO A 610 0.73 -20.98 -6.98
CA PRO A 610 0.22 -20.25 -8.13
C PRO A 610 -0.04 -21.18 -9.32
N LYS A 611 -1.08 -20.89 -10.08
CA LYS A 611 -1.49 -21.62 -11.25
C LYS A 611 -0.72 -21.20 -12.50
N ASN A 612 -0.62 -22.09 -13.47
CA ASN A 612 -0.16 -21.75 -14.81
C ASN A 612 -1.34 -21.33 -15.70
N PHE A 613 -1.07 -20.46 -16.66
CA PHE A 613 -1.98 -20.26 -17.78
C PHE A 613 -1.89 -21.47 -18.72
N ASN A 614 -3.04 -22.02 -19.09
CA ASN A 614 -3.16 -23.15 -20.01
C ASN A 614 -3.79 -22.69 -21.32
N ASN A 615 -3.26 -23.16 -22.45
CA ASN A 615 -3.83 -22.94 -23.78
C ASN A 615 -3.90 -21.44 -24.19
N VAL A 616 -2.93 -20.65 -23.78
CA VAL A 616 -2.82 -19.24 -24.22
C VAL A 616 -2.58 -19.20 -25.72
N ASN A 617 -3.38 -18.39 -26.41
CA ASN A 617 -3.29 -18.23 -27.85
C ASN A 617 -3.35 -16.74 -28.24
N ILE A 618 -2.33 -16.26 -28.93
CA ILE A 618 -2.21 -14.84 -29.33
C ILE A 618 -1.88 -14.77 -30.81
N HIS A 619 -2.72 -14.08 -31.59
CA HIS A 619 -2.57 -13.94 -33.02
C HIS A 619 -2.79 -12.51 -33.49
N PHE A 620 -1.93 -12.03 -34.37
CA PHE A 620 -2.19 -10.85 -35.17
C PHE A 620 -2.94 -11.27 -36.46
N VAL A 621 -4.18 -10.82 -36.58
CA VAL A 621 -5.00 -11.12 -37.77
C VAL A 621 -5.55 -9.80 -38.32
N ASN A 622 -5.19 -9.48 -39.56
CA ASN A 622 -5.53 -8.20 -40.18
C ASN A 622 -5.18 -7.01 -39.25
N ASP A 623 -6.17 -6.21 -38.91
CA ASP A 623 -6.01 -5.01 -38.06
C ASP A 623 -6.28 -5.29 -36.58
N SER A 624 -6.28 -6.55 -36.16
CA SER A 624 -6.65 -6.95 -34.81
C SER A 624 -5.63 -7.89 -34.18
N ILE A 625 -5.59 -7.86 -32.85
CA ILE A 625 -4.90 -8.83 -32.01
C ILE A 625 -5.96 -9.65 -31.28
N TYR A 626 -5.94 -10.94 -31.46
CA TYR A 626 -6.79 -11.91 -30.75
C TYR A 626 -5.97 -12.51 -29.61
N VAL A 627 -6.46 -12.36 -28.40
CA VAL A 627 -5.83 -12.90 -27.18
C VAL A 627 -6.83 -13.81 -26.51
N ASP A 628 -6.55 -15.09 -26.47
CA ASP A 628 -7.27 -16.06 -25.66
C ASP A 628 -6.32 -16.49 -24.52
N ALA A 629 -6.62 -16.09 -23.32
CA ALA A 629 -5.82 -16.42 -22.13
C ALA A 629 -6.27 -17.73 -21.45
N GLY A 630 -7.32 -18.38 -21.96
CA GLY A 630 -7.94 -19.57 -21.34
C GLY A 630 -8.70 -19.29 -20.04
N THR A 631 -8.67 -18.05 -19.55
CA THR A 631 -9.36 -17.60 -18.33
C THR A 631 -9.55 -16.08 -18.37
N GLY A 632 -10.68 -15.58 -17.84
CA GLY A 632 -10.90 -14.13 -17.68
C GLY A 632 -10.26 -13.56 -16.41
N GLY A 633 -10.39 -12.27 -16.21
CA GLY A 633 -9.84 -11.55 -15.06
C GLY A 633 -8.32 -11.37 -15.13
N PHE A 634 -7.75 -11.09 -16.30
CA PHE A 634 -6.32 -10.95 -16.51
C PHE A 634 -5.93 -9.53 -16.95
N ASP A 635 -4.65 -9.22 -16.80
CA ASP A 635 -3.99 -8.04 -17.36
C ASP A 635 -3.04 -8.47 -18.47
N ILE A 636 -2.84 -7.62 -19.50
CA ILE A 636 -1.92 -7.91 -20.60
C ILE A 636 -1.03 -6.71 -20.90
N CYS A 637 0.22 -7.00 -21.26
CA CYS A 637 1.21 -6.03 -21.70
C CYS A 637 1.82 -6.45 -23.02
N PHE A 638 1.98 -5.48 -23.95
CA PHE A 638 2.71 -5.62 -25.20
C PHE A 638 3.86 -4.63 -25.24
N ILE A 639 5.06 -5.11 -25.55
CA ILE A 639 6.28 -4.29 -25.67
C ILE A 639 6.93 -4.62 -27.01
N ASN A 640 7.06 -3.64 -27.87
CA ASN A 640 7.77 -3.82 -29.14
C ASN A 640 9.26 -4.14 -28.88
N GLN A 641 9.77 -5.18 -29.51
CA GLN A 641 11.17 -5.59 -29.32
C GLN A 641 12.19 -4.58 -29.86
N SER A 642 11.81 -3.88 -30.95
CA SER A 642 12.69 -2.90 -31.60
C SER A 642 12.61 -1.52 -30.95
N ASP A 643 11.49 -1.21 -30.29
CA ASP A 643 11.24 0.07 -29.63
C ASP A 643 10.49 -0.12 -28.31
N SER A 644 11.22 -0.10 -27.20
CA SER A 644 10.64 -0.23 -25.86
C SER A 644 9.75 0.96 -25.45
N THR A 645 9.69 2.04 -26.21
CA THR A 645 8.75 3.14 -26.00
C THR A 645 7.35 2.82 -26.55
N ASP A 646 7.26 1.85 -27.43
CA ASP A 646 6.00 1.25 -27.88
C ASP A 646 5.54 0.21 -26.86
N TYR A 647 4.86 0.72 -25.84
CA TYR A 647 4.48 0.00 -24.64
C TYR A 647 2.97 0.14 -24.42
N TYR A 648 2.24 -0.96 -24.46
CA TYR A 648 0.79 -0.97 -24.36
C TYR A 648 0.31 -1.92 -23.28
N ILE A 649 -0.71 -1.51 -22.53
CA ILE A 649 -1.36 -2.34 -21.50
C ILE A 649 -2.87 -2.33 -21.63
N SER A 650 -3.50 -3.41 -21.17
CA SER A 650 -4.91 -3.45 -20.80
C SER A 650 -5.06 -4.20 -19.49
N LYS A 651 -5.87 -3.69 -18.59
CA LYS A 651 -6.06 -4.24 -17.22
C LYS A 651 -7.51 -4.70 -17.03
N ASP A 652 -7.70 -5.66 -16.12
CA ASP A 652 -9.01 -6.17 -15.68
C ASP A 652 -9.88 -6.70 -16.84
N ILE A 653 -9.29 -7.46 -17.77
CA ILE A 653 -10.01 -8.07 -18.90
C ILE A 653 -10.91 -9.19 -18.35
N ALA A 654 -12.22 -8.97 -18.38
CA ALA A 654 -13.20 -9.87 -17.75
C ALA A 654 -13.31 -11.22 -18.43
N ASP A 655 -13.29 -11.24 -19.77
CA ASP A 655 -13.47 -12.44 -20.58
C ASP A 655 -12.14 -13.15 -20.87
N SER A 656 -12.17 -14.45 -21.17
CA SER A 656 -10.97 -15.20 -21.57
C SER A 656 -10.46 -14.79 -22.94
N LEU A 657 -11.34 -14.32 -23.82
CA LEU A 657 -11.02 -13.83 -25.17
C LEU A 657 -11.12 -12.31 -25.23
N ALA A 658 -10.03 -11.65 -25.62
CA ALA A 658 -10.00 -10.23 -25.89
C ALA A 658 -9.54 -9.95 -27.33
N ILE A 659 -10.12 -8.90 -27.92
CA ILE A 659 -9.73 -8.45 -29.28
C ILE A 659 -9.34 -6.99 -29.18
N PHE A 660 -8.13 -6.67 -29.62
CA PHE A 660 -7.58 -5.33 -29.58
C PHE A 660 -7.25 -4.84 -30.98
N LYS A 661 -7.13 -3.52 -31.13
CA LYS A 661 -6.54 -2.93 -32.31
C LYS A 661 -5.06 -3.35 -32.43
N ARG A 662 -4.63 -3.67 -33.63
CA ARG A 662 -3.26 -4.09 -33.90
C ARG A 662 -2.23 -3.05 -33.46
N VAL A 663 -1.13 -3.52 -32.91
CA VAL A 663 0.14 -2.81 -32.78
C VAL A 663 1.18 -3.47 -33.68
N ASN A 664 2.06 -2.68 -34.27
CA ASN A 664 3.03 -3.17 -35.26
C ASN A 664 4.31 -3.71 -34.58
N GLY A 665 5.03 -4.53 -35.35
CA GLY A 665 6.31 -5.11 -34.95
C GLY A 665 6.17 -6.39 -34.11
N ILE A 666 7.32 -6.97 -33.79
CA ILE A 666 7.42 -8.15 -32.95
C ILE A 666 7.19 -7.72 -31.49
N GLN A 667 6.21 -8.32 -30.84
CA GLN A 667 5.81 -7.95 -29.50
C GLN A 667 6.27 -8.99 -28.46
N ASN A 668 6.96 -8.51 -27.40
CA ASN A 668 7.03 -9.25 -26.15
C ASN A 668 5.69 -9.09 -25.44
N VAL A 669 5.04 -10.20 -25.12
CA VAL A 669 3.72 -10.21 -24.50
C VAL A 669 3.84 -10.84 -23.12
N CYS A 670 3.18 -10.22 -22.13
CA CYS A 670 3.04 -10.80 -20.80
C CYS A 670 1.56 -10.72 -20.38
N ILE A 671 1.04 -11.85 -19.89
CA ILE A 671 -0.28 -11.93 -19.25
C ILE A 671 -0.08 -12.19 -17.77
N THR A 672 -0.76 -11.41 -16.95
CA THR A 672 -0.75 -11.55 -15.48
C THR A 672 -2.17 -11.68 -14.92
N LYS A 673 -2.31 -12.45 -13.84
CA LYS A 673 -3.57 -12.62 -13.10
C LYS A 673 -3.26 -12.96 -11.65
N PRO A 674 -4.07 -12.50 -10.66
CA PRO A 674 -3.90 -12.91 -9.28
C PRO A 674 -3.88 -14.43 -9.10
N GLY A 675 -2.90 -14.94 -8.35
CA GLY A 675 -2.74 -16.37 -8.14
C GLY A 675 -2.24 -17.18 -9.34
N TYR A 676 -1.71 -16.51 -10.37
CA TYR A 676 -1.11 -17.15 -11.56
C TYR A 676 0.34 -16.70 -11.75
N ILE A 677 1.16 -17.61 -12.21
CA ILE A 677 2.51 -17.31 -12.69
C ILE A 677 2.39 -16.44 -13.95
N PRO A 678 3.09 -15.31 -14.06
CA PRO A 678 3.08 -14.48 -15.26
C PRO A 678 3.45 -15.29 -16.50
N TYR A 679 2.56 -15.33 -17.49
CA TYR A 679 2.81 -15.97 -18.78
C TYR A 679 3.53 -15.00 -19.71
N THR A 680 4.67 -15.40 -20.26
CA THR A 680 5.45 -14.56 -21.18
C THR A 680 5.69 -15.28 -22.49
N THR A 681 5.48 -14.57 -23.59
CA THR A 681 5.73 -15.06 -24.95
C THR A 681 6.20 -13.94 -25.87
N THR A 682 6.58 -14.32 -27.08
CA THR A 682 6.85 -13.39 -28.18
C THR A 682 5.81 -13.65 -29.27
N CYS A 683 5.15 -12.61 -29.73
CA CYS A 683 4.20 -12.67 -30.82
C CYS A 683 4.80 -11.99 -32.04
N ALA A 684 5.07 -12.78 -33.07
CA ALA A 684 5.77 -12.34 -34.29
C ALA A 684 4.96 -12.56 -35.57
N ASP A 685 3.94 -13.42 -35.56
CA ASP A 685 3.27 -13.89 -36.75
C ASP A 685 2.02 -13.06 -37.06
N THR A 686 1.86 -12.69 -38.32
CA THR A 686 0.71 -11.95 -38.84
C THR A 686 0.00 -12.76 -39.91
N TYR A 687 -1.30 -12.86 -39.79
CA TYR A 687 -2.19 -13.50 -40.78
C TYR A 687 -3.04 -12.44 -41.43
N ILE A 688 -3.05 -12.42 -42.77
CA ILE A 688 -3.90 -11.53 -43.58
C ILE A 688 -4.81 -12.41 -44.41
N GLN A 689 -6.11 -12.38 -44.12
CA GLN A 689 -7.14 -13.22 -44.72
C GLN A 689 -8.46 -12.49 -44.82
N ASN A 690 -9.22 -12.75 -45.91
CA ASN A 690 -10.54 -12.16 -46.14
C ASN A 690 -10.51 -10.63 -45.98
N LYS A 691 -9.53 -9.99 -46.62
CA LYS A 691 -9.25 -8.56 -46.44
C LYS A 691 -9.22 -7.87 -47.79
N ILE A 692 -10.02 -6.82 -47.94
CA ILE A 692 -9.93 -5.89 -49.07
C ILE A 692 -9.26 -4.61 -48.55
N PHE A 693 -8.10 -4.30 -49.09
CA PHE A 693 -7.40 -3.05 -48.85
C PHE A 693 -7.92 -1.99 -49.81
N THR A 694 -8.48 -0.91 -49.27
CA THR A 694 -8.93 0.25 -50.01
C THR A 694 -8.45 1.50 -49.31
N GLY A 695 -7.66 2.35 -49.97
CA GLY A 695 -7.12 3.56 -49.40
C GLY A 695 -5.65 3.77 -49.77
N LEU A 696 -5.09 4.91 -49.37
CA LEU A 696 -3.81 5.34 -49.93
C LEU A 696 -2.59 4.69 -49.30
N TRP A 697 -2.67 4.23 -48.02
CA TRP A 697 -1.51 3.67 -47.29
C TRP A 697 -1.89 2.76 -46.14
N ASP A 698 -1.31 1.53 -46.12
CA ASP A 698 -1.24 0.67 -44.91
C ASP A 698 0.15 0.06 -44.76
N PHE A 699 0.63 -0.07 -43.50
CA PHE A 699 1.94 -0.60 -43.18
C PHE A 699 1.85 -1.64 -42.06
N TYR A 700 2.40 -2.83 -42.32
CA TYR A 700 2.49 -3.92 -41.36
C TYR A 700 3.95 -4.25 -41.07
N GLU A 701 4.37 -4.19 -39.83
CA GLU A 701 5.65 -4.69 -39.39
C GLU A 701 5.46 -5.93 -38.51
N THR A 702 6.19 -7.01 -38.83
CA THR A 702 5.99 -8.34 -38.26
C THR A 702 7.26 -9.19 -38.33
N GLY A 703 7.28 -10.34 -37.64
CA GLY A 703 8.28 -11.38 -37.85
C GLY A 703 7.99 -12.17 -39.10
N ASN A 704 6.90 -12.93 -39.11
CA ASN A 704 6.42 -13.65 -40.29
C ASN A 704 5.08 -13.09 -40.75
N ALA A 705 4.81 -13.13 -42.07
CA ALA A 705 3.53 -12.83 -42.67
C ALA A 705 2.97 -14.02 -43.43
N MET A 706 1.71 -14.38 -43.17
CA MET A 706 0.97 -15.38 -43.96
C MET A 706 -0.25 -14.70 -44.57
N ILE A 707 -0.35 -14.74 -45.92
CA ILE A 707 -1.30 -13.94 -46.69
C ILE A 707 -2.06 -14.86 -47.64
N GLY A 708 -3.39 -14.86 -47.59
CA GLY A 708 -4.21 -15.67 -48.46
C GLY A 708 -5.61 -15.97 -47.93
N SER A 709 -6.37 -16.78 -48.67
CA SER A 709 -7.79 -17.01 -48.37
C SER A 709 -8.05 -18.01 -47.21
N ASP A 710 -7.05 -18.77 -46.79
CA ASP A 710 -7.18 -19.85 -45.80
C ASP A 710 -5.87 -20.02 -45.02
N VAL A 711 -5.48 -18.97 -44.32
CA VAL A 711 -4.23 -18.94 -43.54
C VAL A 711 -4.48 -18.90 -42.01
N THR A 712 -5.73 -18.69 -41.60
CA THR A 712 -6.11 -18.69 -40.18
C THR A 712 -7.59 -19.08 -40.00
N ASN A 713 -7.92 -19.67 -38.84
CA ASN A 713 -9.31 -20.00 -38.46
C ASN A 713 -9.96 -18.88 -37.61
N LYS A 714 -9.32 -17.75 -37.42
CA LYS A 714 -9.81 -16.64 -36.55
C LYS A 714 -10.80 -15.72 -37.31
N VAL A 715 -10.75 -15.70 -38.61
CA VAL A 715 -11.69 -14.98 -39.46
C VAL A 715 -12.18 -15.92 -40.58
N ALA A 716 -13.32 -15.59 -41.21
CA ALA A 716 -13.86 -16.38 -42.29
C ALA A 716 -12.85 -16.50 -43.43
N GLN A 717 -12.86 -17.62 -44.14
CA GLN A 717 -12.11 -17.78 -45.39
C GLN A 717 -12.55 -16.75 -46.42
N GLY A 718 -11.61 -16.24 -47.18
CA GLY A 718 -11.90 -15.27 -48.24
C GLY A 718 -10.64 -14.62 -48.79
N PRO A 719 -10.73 -14.04 -50.00
CA PRO A 719 -9.57 -13.52 -50.71
C PRO A 719 -8.93 -12.31 -50.03
N VAL A 720 -7.68 -12.08 -50.32
CA VAL A 720 -6.98 -10.84 -50.02
C VAL A 720 -6.83 -10.03 -51.30
N VAL A 721 -7.46 -8.86 -51.34
CA VAL A 721 -7.49 -8.00 -52.55
C VAL A 721 -6.90 -6.63 -52.17
N VAL A 722 -5.94 -6.16 -52.97
CA VAL A 722 -5.38 -4.81 -52.86
C VAL A 722 -5.96 -3.97 -54.01
N ASN A 723 -6.89 -3.05 -53.66
CA ASN A 723 -7.61 -2.23 -54.60
C ASN A 723 -7.42 -0.75 -54.31
N ASN A 724 -6.82 0.00 -55.22
CA ASN A 724 -6.52 1.44 -55.02
C ASN A 724 -5.81 1.74 -53.68
N ALA A 725 -4.85 0.91 -53.36
CA ALA A 725 -4.10 0.99 -52.11
C ALA A 725 -2.60 0.70 -52.31
N ASN A 726 -1.77 1.27 -51.43
CA ASN A 726 -0.34 0.98 -51.34
C ASN A 726 -0.07 0.30 -50.02
N ILE A 727 0.21 -1.00 -50.04
CA ILE A 727 0.42 -1.80 -48.85
C ILE A 727 1.90 -2.18 -48.76
N THR A 728 2.49 -1.96 -47.62
CA THR A 728 3.85 -2.44 -47.31
C THR A 728 3.80 -3.41 -46.11
N VAL A 729 4.37 -4.59 -46.30
CA VAL A 729 4.58 -5.60 -45.27
C VAL A 729 6.07 -5.75 -45.04
N LYS A 730 6.58 -5.28 -43.91
CA LYS A 730 7.95 -5.52 -43.45
C LYS A 730 7.94 -6.78 -42.58
N ALA A 731 8.49 -7.87 -43.11
CA ALA A 731 8.48 -9.20 -42.48
C ALA A 731 9.92 -9.68 -42.23
N SER A 732 10.47 -9.39 -41.05
CA SER A 732 11.88 -9.64 -40.73
C SER A 732 12.32 -11.11 -40.75
N GLN A 733 11.37 -12.06 -40.71
CA GLN A 733 11.64 -13.50 -40.75
C GLN A 733 11.08 -14.16 -42.00
N GLY A 734 10.29 -13.44 -42.80
CA GLY A 734 9.76 -13.90 -44.07
C GLY A 734 8.27 -13.67 -44.27
N ALA A 735 7.84 -13.79 -45.52
CA ALA A 735 6.43 -13.71 -45.90
C ALA A 735 6.05 -14.83 -46.84
N THR A 736 4.89 -15.44 -46.64
CA THR A 736 4.31 -16.48 -47.49
C THR A 736 2.97 -15.99 -48.03
N ILE A 737 2.85 -15.96 -49.36
CA ILE A 737 1.59 -15.69 -50.03
C ILE A 737 1.03 -17.03 -50.51
N THR A 738 -0.23 -17.29 -50.18
CA THR A 738 -0.96 -18.50 -50.61
C THR A 738 -2.01 -18.18 -51.68
N LYS A 739 -3.03 -18.99 -51.85
CA LYS A 739 -4.09 -18.82 -52.86
C LYS A 739 -4.97 -17.59 -52.58
N ASP A 740 -5.62 -17.13 -53.66
CA ASP A 740 -6.64 -16.07 -53.65
C ASP A 740 -6.11 -14.72 -53.13
N PHE A 741 -4.89 -14.36 -53.58
CA PHE A 741 -4.27 -13.04 -53.34
C PHE A 741 -4.24 -12.29 -54.70
N GLU A 742 -4.78 -11.05 -54.70
CA GLU A 742 -4.90 -10.22 -55.90
C GLU A 742 -4.42 -8.79 -55.62
N VAL A 743 -3.65 -8.23 -56.55
CA VAL A 743 -3.30 -6.80 -56.60
C VAL A 743 -3.89 -6.21 -57.87
N GLN A 744 -4.86 -5.32 -57.73
CA GLN A 744 -5.56 -4.71 -58.89
C GLN A 744 -4.75 -3.61 -59.53
N LEU A 745 -5.08 -3.26 -60.76
CA LEU A 745 -4.39 -2.24 -61.54
C LEU A 745 -4.39 -0.88 -60.80
N GLY A 746 -3.22 -0.29 -60.65
CA GLY A 746 -3.06 0.98 -59.93
C GLY A 746 -2.79 0.85 -58.44
N ALA A 747 -2.85 -0.38 -57.89
CA ALA A 747 -2.45 -0.67 -56.50
C ALA A 747 -1.03 -1.24 -56.43
N THR A 748 -0.41 -1.15 -55.25
CA THR A 748 0.90 -1.78 -54.97
C THR A 748 0.86 -2.61 -53.70
N PHE A 749 1.59 -3.74 -53.72
CA PHE A 749 1.85 -4.53 -52.53
C PHE A 749 3.35 -4.83 -52.48
N THR A 750 4.00 -4.37 -51.41
CA THR A 750 5.44 -4.47 -51.26
C THR A 750 5.76 -5.31 -50.01
N ILE A 751 6.63 -6.29 -50.19
CA ILE A 751 7.23 -7.04 -49.06
C ILE A 751 8.68 -6.62 -48.92
N THR A 752 9.07 -6.28 -47.69
CA THR A 752 10.47 -5.98 -47.31
C THR A 752 10.89 -6.81 -46.10
N ASN A 753 12.18 -7.04 -45.99
CA ASN A 753 12.76 -7.70 -44.80
C ASN A 753 13.07 -6.70 -43.71
#